data_c9f1967bcf6eaf39bbe1976ea4687895
#
_entry.id   c9f1967bcf6eaf39bbe1976ea4687895
#
_cell.length_a   1.000
_cell.length_b   1.000
_cell.length_c   1.000
_cell.angle_alpha   90.00
_cell.angle_beta   90.00
_cell.angle_gamma   90.00
#
_symmetry.space_group_name_H-M   'P 1'
#
loop_
_entity.id
_entity.type
_entity.pdbx_description
1 polymer ?
#
loop_
_entity_poly.entity_id
_entity_poly.type
_entity_poly.pdbx_seq_one_letter_code
_entity_poly.pdbx_strand_id
1 'polypeptide(L)'
;GVIALEESSVMLGEVVVKADLPATRLTGNVMVTTVAGSVLSKAGTANDVLAKIPLVTGGDGNFKVFGRGAPVIYINGRKVTDASSLEQLSSEDIKSVEVISNPGPQYPADVNAVIRIKTLPPKGEGFSLSAYSNTMLATFARNSENLDLKYRVGGLEVFANGYFYGGKWRFHDISALTTYGPQVFDQQVEAYTTPVSRNLYGKLGFNYQAGQNHSFGAYYQAGKSRVSLKGTVDTRVTSDGAPYESLWQWNDGDETELPDHNANVYYNGSFGKLSVDFNGDFLQTETSKSSTKVETGGLAPDQVVLTDAVNRSRMWAEKLVLSYPLWKGSIEVGEEFTDSRVSYNSVYHGAGISGGDTEIKESGIAAFAEMSQSFGPVQLGVGLRYEHVRYRYFEGGMLDNDLSRTYDNWFPSLTASAQAGQVGLSFNFTSRTRRPSYRQLDGTVEYINRYSYQAGNPALKPTRMYTAQLMAQWRYFFAQAIYNHENNSVFYTTERYENDPLVKLVIFENVPLYRQFQFAVGAQPTVGCWSTQPTVGIFCSFYTTEFLGREKRLDKPFLYLNWSNTVTLPKGWTVDADFMAQTAGHGQNCYIKATSYLNIGVSKRFFNDSFSVKLEARDIFDTANERVTMYNGDILVSTANYQGSRNLRLTLRYRLNASRSKYRGTGAGSSEKDRL
;
A
#
# COMPACT_ATOMS: atom_id res chain seq x y z
N GLY A 1 -53.70 -34.40 49.94
CA GLY A 1 -53.68 -33.78 48.64
C GLY A 1 -52.35 -34.07 47.96
N VAL A 2 -52.39 -34.81 46.84
CA VAL A 2 -51.23 -35.08 46.02
C VAL A 2 -51.14 -33.94 45.01
N ILE A 3 -50.01 -33.19 44.99
CA ILE A 3 -49.71 -32.18 43.96
C ILE A 3 -49.01 -32.92 42.80
N ALA A 4 -49.68 -33.06 41.66
CA ALA A 4 -49.10 -33.51 40.45
C ALA A 4 -48.37 -32.34 39.76
N LEU A 5 -47.05 -32.42 39.55
CA LEU A 5 -46.29 -31.51 38.73
C LEU A 5 -46.35 -32.03 37.29
N GLU A 6 -46.93 -31.22 36.37
CA GLU A 6 -46.78 -31.48 34.92
C GLU A 6 -45.44 -30.96 34.45
N GLU A 7 -44.65 -31.78 33.81
CA GLU A 7 -43.44 -31.37 33.09
C GLU A 7 -43.86 -30.58 31.86
N SER A 8 -43.66 -29.23 31.92
CA SER A 8 -43.75 -28.35 30.75
C SER A 8 -42.40 -28.31 30.06
N SER A 9 -42.21 -29.10 29.00
CA SER A 9 -41.07 -28.94 28.10
C SER A 9 -41.31 -27.75 27.20
N VAL A 10 -40.78 -26.56 27.61
CA VAL A 10 -40.62 -25.45 26.69
C VAL A 10 -39.51 -25.82 25.75
N MET A 11 -39.81 -26.22 24.51
CA MET A 11 -38.85 -26.21 23.43
C MET A 11 -38.39 -24.80 23.23
N LEU A 12 -37.19 -24.47 23.65
CA LEU A 12 -36.48 -23.26 23.24
C LEU A 12 -36.33 -23.34 21.73
N GLY A 13 -37.13 -22.57 21.02
CA GLY A 13 -37.00 -22.39 19.57
C GLY A 13 -35.57 -22.04 19.25
N GLU A 14 -35.01 -22.72 18.25
CA GLU A 14 -33.70 -22.47 17.71
C GLU A 14 -33.57 -20.98 17.39
N VAL A 15 -32.80 -20.24 18.18
CA VAL A 15 -32.45 -18.86 17.88
C VAL A 15 -31.49 -18.91 16.70
N VAL A 16 -32.04 -18.96 15.50
CA VAL A 16 -31.29 -18.70 14.27
C VAL A 16 -30.86 -17.23 14.35
N VAL A 17 -29.67 -16.98 14.82
CA VAL A 17 -29.03 -15.67 14.65
C VAL A 17 -28.83 -15.48 13.15
N LYS A 18 -29.80 -14.84 12.50
CA LYS A 18 -29.61 -14.32 11.15
C LYS A 18 -28.55 -13.24 11.26
N ALA A 19 -27.29 -13.60 10.99
CA ALA A 19 -26.27 -12.60 10.74
C ALA A 19 -26.74 -11.79 9.53
N ASP A 20 -26.94 -10.50 9.71
CA ASP A 20 -27.30 -9.63 8.59
C ASP A 20 -26.22 -9.69 7.53
N LEU A 21 -26.65 -9.78 6.27
CA LEU A 21 -25.76 -9.82 5.11
C LEU A 21 -24.87 -8.58 5.11
N PRO A 22 -23.56 -8.69 4.79
CA PRO A 22 -22.75 -7.51 4.53
C PRO A 22 -23.36 -6.76 3.35
N ALA A 23 -24.08 -5.67 3.65
CA ALA A 23 -24.70 -4.86 2.61
C ALA A 23 -23.62 -3.96 2.02
N THR A 24 -23.17 -4.25 0.80
CA THR A 24 -22.38 -3.32 0.02
C THR A 24 -23.32 -2.44 -0.79
N ARG A 25 -23.14 -1.12 -0.69
CA ARG A 25 -23.95 -0.11 -1.42
C ARG A 25 -23.03 0.91 -2.08
N LEU A 26 -23.39 1.28 -3.29
CA LEU A 26 -22.79 2.42 -3.98
C LEU A 26 -23.51 3.70 -3.52
N THR A 27 -22.76 4.62 -2.90
CA THR A 27 -23.25 5.91 -2.43
C THR A 27 -22.37 7.01 -3.02
N GLY A 28 -22.87 7.76 -3.98
CA GLY A 28 -22.01 8.64 -4.77
C GLY A 28 -20.96 7.82 -5.55
N ASN A 29 -19.68 8.15 -5.35
CA ASN A 29 -18.53 7.41 -5.89
C ASN A 29 -17.90 6.44 -4.88
N VAL A 30 -18.56 6.20 -3.75
CA VAL A 30 -18.05 5.40 -2.65
C VAL A 30 -18.79 4.08 -2.59
N MET A 31 -18.04 2.99 -2.64
CA MET A 31 -18.56 1.66 -2.34
C MET A 31 -18.48 1.42 -0.84
N VAL A 32 -19.61 1.37 -0.16
CA VAL A 32 -19.74 1.22 1.29
C VAL A 32 -20.14 -0.20 1.63
N THR A 33 -19.28 -0.94 2.33
CA THR A 33 -19.59 -2.27 2.85
C THR A 33 -19.83 -2.19 4.36
N THR A 34 -21.01 -2.59 4.82
CA THR A 34 -21.36 -2.65 6.23
C THR A 34 -20.71 -3.89 6.85
N VAL A 35 -19.90 -3.69 7.90
CA VAL A 35 -19.21 -4.76 8.63
C VAL A 35 -19.95 -5.12 9.92
N ALA A 36 -20.38 -4.11 10.67
CA ALA A 36 -21.10 -4.30 11.93
C ALA A 36 -22.38 -5.15 11.74
N GLY A 37 -22.54 -6.18 12.56
CA GLY A 37 -23.69 -7.09 12.49
C GLY A 37 -23.61 -8.13 11.36
N SER A 38 -22.68 -8.02 10.43
CA SER A 38 -22.50 -8.98 9.33
C SER A 38 -21.49 -10.09 9.67
N VAL A 39 -21.36 -11.09 8.80
CA VAL A 39 -20.33 -12.14 8.91
C VAL A 39 -18.92 -11.57 8.91
N LEU A 40 -18.69 -10.41 8.27
CA LEU A 40 -17.40 -9.74 8.24
C LEU A 40 -16.96 -9.22 9.62
N SER A 41 -17.89 -8.94 10.53
CA SER A 41 -17.54 -8.57 11.91
C SER A 41 -16.82 -9.71 12.66
N LYS A 42 -16.88 -10.92 12.14
CA LYS A 42 -16.26 -12.13 12.70
C LYS A 42 -14.96 -12.54 11.97
N ALA A 43 -14.52 -11.77 11.00
CA ALA A 43 -13.35 -12.10 10.18
C ALA A 43 -12.03 -12.13 10.96
N GLY A 44 -11.93 -11.37 12.07
CA GLY A 44 -10.73 -11.30 12.92
C GLY A 44 -10.19 -9.87 13.04
N THR A 45 -9.41 -9.41 12.10
CA THR A 45 -8.78 -8.08 12.07
C THR A 45 -9.29 -7.22 10.91
N ALA A 46 -8.88 -5.94 10.86
CA ALA A 46 -9.14 -5.12 9.68
C ALA A 46 -8.44 -5.67 8.43
N ASN A 47 -7.27 -6.28 8.55
CA ASN A 47 -6.62 -6.97 7.44
C ASN A 47 -7.52 -8.07 6.85
N ASP A 48 -8.10 -8.91 7.72
CA ASP A 48 -9.00 -9.99 7.30
C ASP A 48 -10.30 -9.44 6.66
N VAL A 49 -10.80 -8.31 7.16
CA VAL A 49 -11.97 -7.63 6.56
C VAL A 49 -11.63 -7.07 5.20
N LEU A 50 -10.53 -6.34 5.07
CA LEU A 50 -10.13 -5.69 3.81
C LEU A 50 -9.91 -6.70 2.68
N ALA A 51 -9.35 -7.86 2.97
CA ALA A 51 -9.19 -8.95 1.99
C ALA A 51 -10.54 -9.47 1.44
N LYS A 52 -11.65 -9.16 2.12
CA LYS A 52 -13.02 -9.57 1.78
C LYS A 52 -13.92 -8.41 1.32
N ILE A 53 -13.34 -7.24 1.06
CA ILE A 53 -14.07 -6.08 0.56
C ILE A 53 -14.07 -6.11 -0.98
N PRO A 54 -15.22 -5.86 -1.64
CA PRO A 54 -15.27 -5.78 -3.11
C PRO A 54 -14.23 -4.84 -3.70
N LEU A 55 -13.60 -5.27 -4.80
CA LEU A 55 -12.55 -4.56 -5.51
C LEU A 55 -11.21 -4.41 -4.74
N VAL A 56 -11.10 -4.92 -3.53
CA VAL A 56 -9.85 -4.92 -2.76
C VAL A 56 -9.18 -6.29 -2.87
N THR A 57 -7.88 -6.30 -3.05
CA THR A 57 -7.05 -7.51 -3.12
C THR A 57 -5.78 -7.34 -2.32
N GLY A 58 -5.13 -8.44 -1.98
CA GLY A 58 -3.93 -8.42 -1.16
C GLY A 58 -4.19 -8.78 0.30
N GLY A 59 -3.23 -8.51 1.16
CA GLY A 59 -3.28 -8.82 2.60
C GLY A 59 -2.03 -8.30 3.31
N ASP A 60 -2.00 -8.44 4.65
CA ASP A 60 -0.86 -8.05 5.50
C ASP A 60 -0.42 -6.58 5.32
N GLY A 61 -1.41 -5.69 5.22
CA GLY A 61 -1.16 -4.28 4.98
C GLY A 61 -0.90 -3.92 3.52
N ASN A 62 -0.58 -4.89 2.66
CA ASN A 62 -0.33 -4.67 1.23
C ASN A 62 -1.61 -4.91 0.43
N PHE A 63 -2.49 -3.92 0.43
CA PHE A 63 -3.73 -3.97 -0.32
C PHE A 63 -3.62 -3.21 -1.64
N LYS A 64 -4.41 -3.66 -2.61
CA LYS A 64 -4.59 -2.97 -3.89
C LYS A 64 -6.08 -2.83 -4.16
N VAL A 65 -6.49 -1.68 -4.66
CA VAL A 65 -7.83 -1.49 -5.24
C VAL A 65 -7.74 -1.79 -6.72
N PHE A 66 -8.66 -2.63 -7.20
CA PHE A 66 -8.65 -3.06 -8.61
C PHE A 66 -8.58 -1.87 -9.55
N GLY A 67 -7.61 -1.90 -10.45
CA GLY A 67 -7.38 -0.86 -11.43
C GLY A 67 -6.76 0.44 -10.91
N ARG A 68 -6.46 0.54 -9.61
CA ARG A 68 -6.00 1.79 -8.98
C ARG A 68 -4.67 1.63 -8.24
N GLY A 69 -4.20 0.39 -8.05
CA GLY A 69 -2.99 0.12 -7.29
C GLY A 69 -3.18 0.22 -5.78
N ALA A 70 -2.12 0.56 -5.06
CA ALA A 70 -2.14 0.69 -3.61
C ALA A 70 -3.02 1.86 -3.17
N PRO A 71 -4.01 1.65 -2.27
CA PRO A 71 -4.82 2.71 -1.70
C PRO A 71 -4.13 3.38 -0.51
N VAL A 72 -4.46 4.62 -0.25
CA VAL A 72 -4.24 5.20 1.07
C VAL A 72 -5.38 4.75 1.99
N ILE A 73 -5.03 4.15 3.13
CA ILE A 73 -6.00 3.60 4.08
C ILE A 73 -6.17 4.55 5.26
N TYR A 74 -7.41 4.81 5.63
CA TYR A 74 -7.75 5.64 6.78
C TYR A 74 -8.61 4.86 7.77
N ILE A 75 -8.32 4.98 9.07
CA ILE A 75 -9.17 4.51 10.17
C ILE A 75 -9.75 5.74 10.88
N ASN A 76 -11.08 5.93 10.79
CA ASN A 76 -11.77 7.11 11.32
C ASN A 76 -11.19 8.45 10.85
N GLY A 77 -10.74 8.52 9.59
CA GLY A 77 -10.12 9.68 8.99
C GLY A 77 -8.60 9.75 9.15
N ARG A 78 -7.98 9.00 10.07
CA ARG A 78 -6.53 8.96 10.26
C ARG A 78 -5.87 8.01 9.26
N LYS A 79 -4.85 8.49 8.54
CA LYS A 79 -4.04 7.66 7.65
C LYS A 79 -3.32 6.54 8.43
N VAL A 80 -3.39 5.35 7.90
CA VAL A 80 -2.60 4.18 8.34
C VAL A 80 -1.21 4.31 7.74
N THR A 81 -0.21 4.51 8.59
CA THR A 81 1.19 4.62 8.19
C THR A 81 1.97 3.32 8.35
N ASP A 82 1.40 2.38 9.08
CA ASP A 82 2.00 1.07 9.32
C ASP A 82 0.93 -0.04 9.31
N ALA A 83 1.29 -1.21 8.81
CA ALA A 83 0.39 -2.37 8.69
C ALA A 83 -0.12 -2.86 10.06
N SER A 84 0.60 -2.60 11.15
CA SER A 84 0.22 -3.04 12.48
C SER A 84 -1.11 -2.43 12.93
N SER A 85 -1.42 -1.20 12.50
CA SER A 85 -2.71 -0.55 12.79
C SER A 85 -3.91 -1.32 12.25
N LEU A 86 -3.76 -2.02 11.13
CA LEU A 86 -4.80 -2.89 10.55
C LEU A 86 -4.87 -4.25 11.25
N GLU A 87 -3.74 -4.75 11.73
CA GLU A 87 -3.68 -5.98 12.50
C GLU A 87 -4.32 -5.81 13.89
N GLN A 88 -4.16 -4.64 14.50
CA GLN A 88 -4.72 -4.31 15.81
C GLN A 88 -6.23 -4.12 15.78
N LEU A 89 -6.76 -3.50 14.73
CA LEU A 89 -8.19 -3.18 14.67
C LEU A 89 -9.02 -4.45 14.49
N SER A 90 -9.85 -4.75 15.50
CA SER A 90 -10.78 -5.88 15.42
C SER A 90 -11.87 -5.64 14.38
N SER A 91 -12.20 -6.69 13.64
CA SER A 91 -13.35 -6.68 12.74
C SER A 91 -14.68 -6.33 13.44
N GLU A 92 -14.84 -6.71 14.72
CA GLU A 92 -16.02 -6.38 15.53
C GLU A 92 -16.15 -4.90 15.84
N ASP A 93 -15.04 -4.16 15.84
CA ASP A 93 -15.02 -2.73 16.07
C ASP A 93 -15.28 -1.92 14.81
N ILE A 94 -15.28 -2.57 13.65
CA ILE A 94 -15.52 -1.92 12.37
C ILE A 94 -17.02 -1.77 12.13
N LYS A 95 -17.45 -0.53 11.88
CA LYS A 95 -18.82 -0.22 11.47
C LYS A 95 -19.00 -0.49 9.96
N SER A 96 -18.11 0.08 9.16
CA SER A 96 -18.13 -0.03 7.69
C SER A 96 -16.76 0.21 7.09
N VAL A 97 -16.56 -0.33 5.89
CA VAL A 97 -15.42 -0.03 5.02
C VAL A 97 -15.94 0.68 3.78
N GLU A 98 -15.32 1.78 3.44
CA GLU A 98 -15.62 2.61 2.28
C GLU A 98 -14.45 2.56 1.30
N VAL A 99 -14.70 2.14 0.07
CA VAL A 99 -13.72 2.12 -1.02
C VAL A 99 -14.03 3.25 -1.99
N ILE A 100 -13.10 4.19 -2.11
CA ILE A 100 -13.15 5.32 -3.02
C ILE A 100 -12.11 5.08 -4.09
N SER A 101 -12.53 4.49 -5.19
CA SER A 101 -11.62 4.15 -6.30
C SER A 101 -11.16 5.37 -7.09
N ASN A 102 -11.83 6.50 -6.93
CA ASN A 102 -11.48 7.76 -7.59
C ASN A 102 -11.72 8.93 -6.62
N PRO A 103 -10.78 9.21 -5.69
CA PRO A 103 -10.93 10.22 -4.64
C PRO A 103 -11.05 11.64 -5.19
N GLY A 104 -11.81 12.51 -4.50
CA GLY A 104 -12.00 13.92 -4.83
C GLY A 104 -10.80 14.81 -4.47
N PRO A 105 -10.93 16.15 -4.66
CA PRO A 105 -9.84 17.12 -4.52
C PRO A 105 -9.37 17.33 -3.07
N GLN A 106 -10.13 16.89 -2.09
CA GLN A 106 -9.73 16.90 -0.67
C GLN A 106 -8.54 15.99 -0.36
N TYR A 107 -8.25 15.03 -1.25
CA TYR A 107 -7.07 14.18 -1.18
C TYR A 107 -5.96 14.75 -2.04
N PRO A 108 -4.68 14.54 -1.68
CA PRO A 108 -3.55 14.91 -2.54
C PRO A 108 -3.70 14.36 -3.96
N ALA A 109 -3.19 15.10 -4.94
CA ALA A 109 -3.42 14.78 -6.36
C ALA A 109 -2.74 13.48 -6.83
N ASP A 110 -1.85 12.89 -6.05
CA ASP A 110 -1.20 11.60 -6.33
C ASP A 110 -1.89 10.39 -5.68
N VAL A 111 -2.92 10.59 -4.86
CA VAL A 111 -3.68 9.50 -4.22
C VAL A 111 -4.64 8.87 -5.22
N ASN A 112 -4.37 7.64 -5.67
CA ASN A 112 -5.14 6.94 -6.69
C ASN A 112 -6.42 6.26 -6.19
N ALA A 113 -6.41 5.79 -4.94
CA ALA A 113 -7.56 5.18 -4.28
C ALA A 113 -7.49 5.42 -2.77
N VAL A 114 -8.64 5.42 -2.13
CA VAL A 114 -8.75 5.57 -0.68
C VAL A 114 -9.64 4.47 -0.11
N ILE A 115 -9.22 3.87 0.99
CA ILE A 115 -10.05 3.01 1.82
C ILE A 115 -10.27 3.71 3.16
N ARG A 116 -11.53 3.95 3.54
CA ARG A 116 -11.88 4.50 4.85
C ARG A 116 -12.55 3.44 5.70
N ILE A 117 -11.93 3.09 6.81
CA ILE A 117 -12.49 2.20 7.83
C ILE A 117 -13.14 3.07 8.90
N LYS A 118 -14.44 2.96 9.04
CA LYS A 118 -15.21 3.61 10.11
C LYS A 118 -15.43 2.61 11.23
N THR A 119 -15.09 2.97 12.46
CA THR A 119 -15.33 2.13 13.63
C THR A 119 -16.66 2.46 14.30
N LEU A 120 -17.15 1.53 15.10
CA LEU A 120 -18.29 1.77 15.98
C LEU A 120 -17.91 2.81 17.09
N PRO A 121 -18.88 3.54 17.67
CA PRO A 121 -18.59 4.49 18.74
C PRO A 121 -17.82 3.83 19.90
N PRO A 122 -16.93 4.56 20.58
CA PRO A 122 -16.23 4.05 21.75
C PRO A 122 -17.21 3.64 22.86
N LYS A 123 -16.92 2.50 23.50
CA LYS A 123 -17.69 2.01 24.66
C LYS A 123 -16.80 1.92 25.88
N GLY A 124 -17.36 2.25 27.04
CA GLY A 124 -16.72 2.06 28.35
C GLY A 124 -15.68 3.13 28.71
N GLU A 125 -15.49 3.26 30.00
CA GLU A 125 -14.44 4.05 30.65
C GLU A 125 -13.45 3.12 31.33
N GLY A 126 -12.33 3.64 31.81
CA GLY A 126 -11.29 2.92 32.51
C GLY A 126 -10.20 2.36 31.58
N PHE A 127 -9.52 1.35 32.06
CA PHE A 127 -8.39 0.72 31.40
C PHE A 127 -8.83 -0.31 30.37
N SER A 128 -8.16 -0.34 29.23
CA SER A 128 -8.29 -1.37 28.20
C SER A 128 -6.91 -1.81 27.67
N LEU A 129 -6.82 -3.09 27.28
CA LEU A 129 -5.63 -3.71 26.73
C LEU A 129 -6.01 -4.56 25.53
N SER A 130 -5.23 -4.46 24.46
CA SER A 130 -5.25 -5.40 23.34
C SER A 130 -3.84 -5.89 23.08
N ALA A 131 -3.65 -7.22 23.08
CA ALA A 131 -2.40 -7.86 22.71
C ALA A 131 -2.62 -8.72 21.46
N TYR A 132 -1.68 -8.67 20.53
CA TYR A 132 -1.69 -9.40 19.27
C TYR A 132 -0.32 -10.00 19.05
N SER A 133 -0.31 -11.30 18.69
CA SER A 133 0.89 -12.05 18.32
C SER A 133 0.64 -12.79 17.02
N ASN A 134 1.53 -12.66 16.08
CA ASN A 134 1.48 -13.36 14.79
C ASN A 134 2.84 -14.00 14.52
N THR A 135 2.84 -15.33 14.49
CA THR A 135 4.01 -16.13 14.14
C THR A 135 3.81 -16.72 12.75
N MET A 136 4.70 -16.44 11.84
CA MET A 136 4.76 -16.99 10.50
C MET A 136 5.91 -17.98 10.39
N LEU A 137 5.61 -19.19 9.94
CA LEU A 137 6.56 -20.28 9.70
C LEU A 137 6.66 -20.52 8.18
N ALA A 138 7.75 -20.09 7.58
CA ALA A 138 8.16 -20.41 6.22
C ALA A 138 9.48 -21.20 6.29
N THR A 139 10.49 -20.88 5.49
CA THR A 139 11.86 -21.41 5.69
C THR A 139 12.43 -21.01 7.06
N PHE A 140 12.07 -19.83 7.55
CA PHE A 140 12.42 -19.31 8.87
C PHE A 140 11.18 -18.76 9.57
N ALA A 141 11.23 -18.72 10.92
CA ALA A 141 10.19 -18.11 11.71
C ALA A 141 10.31 -16.56 11.68
N ARG A 142 9.14 -15.90 11.65
CA ARG A 142 8.98 -14.44 11.74
C ARG A 142 7.86 -14.12 12.71
N ASN A 143 8.04 -13.13 13.55
CA ASN A 143 7.07 -12.74 14.56
C ASN A 143 6.73 -11.26 14.42
N SER A 144 5.46 -10.93 14.63
CA SER A 144 5.01 -9.58 14.92
C SER A 144 4.18 -9.56 16.20
N GLU A 145 4.56 -8.67 17.12
CA GLU A 145 3.94 -8.53 18.42
C GLU A 145 3.44 -7.11 18.57
N ASN A 146 2.23 -6.95 19.09
CA ASN A 146 1.65 -5.64 19.32
C ASN A 146 0.95 -5.60 20.68
N LEU A 147 1.15 -4.49 21.39
CA LEU A 147 0.49 -4.18 22.65
C LEU A 147 -0.13 -2.79 22.60
N ASP A 148 -1.44 -2.67 22.76
CA ASP A 148 -2.18 -1.42 22.78
C ASP A 148 -2.86 -1.24 24.14
N LEU A 149 -2.50 -0.16 24.82
CA LEU A 149 -2.99 0.23 26.14
C LEU A 149 -3.77 1.54 26.04
N LYS A 150 -4.94 1.61 26.65
CA LYS A 150 -5.73 2.85 26.72
C LYS A 150 -6.31 3.02 28.09
N TYR A 151 -6.34 4.27 28.54
CA TYR A 151 -7.08 4.68 29.74
C TYR A 151 -8.01 5.83 29.39
N ARG A 152 -9.26 5.69 29.77
CA ARG A 152 -10.30 6.66 29.45
C ARG A 152 -11.06 7.10 30.70
N VAL A 153 -11.21 8.40 30.82
CA VAL A 153 -12.02 9.03 31.87
C VAL A 153 -12.71 10.27 31.31
N GLY A 154 -14.05 10.29 31.31
CA GLY A 154 -14.82 11.38 30.72
C GLY A 154 -14.43 11.66 29.25
N GLY A 155 -14.06 12.92 28.98
CA GLY A 155 -13.60 13.36 27.65
C GLY A 155 -12.18 12.93 27.30
N LEU A 156 -11.35 12.62 28.29
CA LEU A 156 -9.93 12.30 28.08
C LEU A 156 -9.71 10.81 27.77
N GLU A 157 -8.87 10.54 26.77
CA GLU A 157 -8.28 9.23 26.50
C GLU A 157 -6.76 9.39 26.37
N VAL A 158 -6.00 8.63 27.13
CA VAL A 158 -4.56 8.49 26.99
C VAL A 158 -4.29 7.09 26.43
N PHE A 159 -3.38 6.98 25.46
CA PHE A 159 -3.04 5.70 24.85
C PHE A 159 -1.54 5.53 24.70
N ALA A 160 -1.12 4.26 24.79
CA ALA A 160 0.24 3.82 24.48
C ALA A 160 0.17 2.59 23.59
N ASN A 161 1.02 2.54 22.59
CA ASN A 161 1.16 1.39 21.68
C ASN A 161 2.62 1.00 21.56
N GLY A 162 2.92 -0.31 21.61
CA GLY A 162 4.21 -0.89 21.36
C GLY A 162 4.10 -1.94 20.27
N TYR A 163 5.01 -1.89 19.29
CA TYR A 163 5.07 -2.84 18.19
C TYR A 163 6.49 -3.38 18.01
N PHE A 164 6.61 -4.69 17.92
CA PHE A 164 7.83 -5.39 17.56
C PHE A 164 7.58 -6.26 16.34
N TYR A 165 8.51 -6.23 15.40
CA TYR A 165 8.56 -7.13 14.27
C TYR A 165 9.97 -7.64 14.09
N GLY A 166 10.13 -8.96 13.98
CA GLY A 166 11.43 -9.57 13.82
C GLY A 166 11.37 -10.89 13.07
N GLY A 167 12.44 -11.16 12.32
CA GLY A 167 12.55 -12.43 11.63
C GLY A 167 13.62 -12.47 10.57
N LYS A 168 13.73 -13.64 9.97
CA LYS A 168 14.66 -13.94 8.89
C LYS A 168 13.88 -14.37 7.65
N TRP A 169 14.33 -13.92 6.48
CA TRP A 169 13.79 -14.32 5.18
C TRP A 169 14.81 -15.10 4.40
N ARG A 170 14.36 -15.74 3.35
CA ARG A 170 15.19 -16.26 2.28
C ARG A 170 14.56 -15.80 0.96
N PHE A 171 15.35 -15.08 0.18
CA PHE A 171 15.03 -14.74 -1.20
C PHE A 171 15.93 -15.58 -2.12
N HIS A 172 15.36 -16.02 -3.21
CA HIS A 172 16.06 -16.65 -4.30
C HIS A 172 15.58 -15.97 -5.59
N ASP A 173 16.48 -15.22 -6.21
CA ASP A 173 16.20 -14.44 -7.39
C ASP A 173 16.99 -14.99 -8.56
N ILE A 174 16.32 -15.22 -9.68
CA ILE A 174 16.93 -15.66 -10.94
C ILE A 174 16.67 -14.59 -11.98
N SER A 175 17.73 -14.11 -12.62
CA SER A 175 17.64 -13.14 -13.70
C SER A 175 18.43 -13.62 -14.90
N ALA A 176 17.90 -13.36 -16.09
CA ALA A 176 18.59 -13.55 -17.36
C ALA A 176 18.53 -12.24 -18.14
N LEU A 177 19.70 -11.71 -18.51
CA LEU A 177 19.87 -10.50 -19.29
C LEU A 177 20.55 -10.83 -20.60
N THR A 178 19.87 -10.57 -21.72
CA THR A 178 20.45 -10.71 -23.06
C THR A 178 20.66 -9.34 -23.66
N THR A 179 21.89 -9.02 -24.03
CA THR A 179 22.25 -7.79 -24.75
C THR A 179 22.53 -8.15 -26.20
N TYR A 180 21.72 -7.62 -27.08
CA TYR A 180 21.87 -7.81 -28.52
C TYR A 180 22.78 -6.72 -29.12
N GLY A 181 23.64 -7.11 -30.07
CA GLY A 181 24.59 -6.24 -30.75
C GLY A 181 25.33 -7.00 -31.82
N PRO A 182 26.49 -6.50 -32.30
CA PRO A 182 27.38 -7.25 -33.16
C PRO A 182 27.84 -8.57 -32.54
N GLN A 183 27.88 -8.61 -31.21
CA GLN A 183 28.11 -9.78 -30.37
C GLN A 183 26.97 -9.85 -29.37
N VAL A 184 26.41 -11.01 -29.12
CA VAL A 184 25.30 -11.23 -28.16
C VAL A 184 25.87 -11.72 -26.84
N PHE A 185 25.56 -10.98 -25.76
CA PHE A 185 25.94 -11.37 -24.43
C PHE A 185 24.70 -11.81 -23.62
N ASP A 186 24.78 -13.03 -23.06
CA ASP A 186 23.78 -13.53 -22.11
C ASP A 186 24.40 -13.62 -20.72
N GLN A 187 23.77 -12.93 -19.75
CA GLN A 187 24.14 -12.96 -18.34
C GLN A 187 23.05 -13.70 -17.57
N GLN A 188 23.39 -14.82 -16.96
CA GLN A 188 22.53 -15.55 -16.04
C GLN A 188 22.97 -15.27 -14.60
N VAL A 189 22.08 -14.70 -13.80
CA VAL A 189 22.33 -14.29 -12.42
C VAL A 189 21.43 -15.09 -11.49
N GLU A 190 22.03 -15.75 -10.52
CA GLU A 190 21.33 -16.47 -9.46
C GLU A 190 21.75 -15.91 -8.12
N ALA A 191 20.80 -15.33 -7.36
CA ALA A 191 21.08 -14.68 -6.10
C ALA A 191 20.32 -15.33 -4.95
N TYR A 192 21.02 -15.62 -3.86
CA TYR A 192 20.46 -16.07 -2.60
C TYR A 192 20.72 -15.03 -1.52
N THR A 193 19.65 -14.49 -0.95
CA THR A 193 19.75 -13.43 0.06
C THR A 193 18.96 -13.81 1.30
N THR A 194 19.56 -13.57 2.46
CA THR A 194 18.95 -13.86 3.77
C THR A 194 18.95 -12.63 4.66
N PRO A 195 17.98 -11.71 4.49
CA PRO A 195 17.83 -10.58 5.40
C PRO A 195 17.31 -11.03 6.78
N VAL A 196 17.81 -10.37 7.81
CA VAL A 196 17.30 -10.43 9.19
C VAL A 196 16.85 -9.04 9.58
N SER A 197 15.57 -8.86 9.89
CA SER A 197 15.02 -7.57 10.32
C SER A 197 14.61 -7.59 11.79
N ARG A 198 14.77 -6.45 12.46
CA ARG A 198 14.31 -6.19 13.82
C ARG A 198 13.82 -4.75 13.90
N ASN A 199 12.52 -4.59 14.11
CA ASN A 199 11.85 -3.29 14.16
C ASN A 199 11.14 -3.16 15.50
N LEU A 200 11.33 -2.03 16.17
CA LEU A 200 10.66 -1.70 17.43
C LEU A 200 10.13 -0.28 17.35
N TYR A 201 8.85 -0.11 17.58
CA TYR A 201 8.18 1.19 17.59
C TYR A 201 7.37 1.37 18.87
N GLY A 202 7.38 2.58 19.39
CA GLY A 202 6.55 3.01 20.50
C GLY A 202 5.79 4.28 20.16
N LYS A 203 4.52 4.35 20.52
CA LYS A 203 3.63 5.51 20.33
C LYS A 203 2.93 5.85 21.62
N LEU A 204 2.94 7.12 21.97
CA LEU A 204 2.20 7.70 23.09
C LEU A 204 1.33 8.85 22.60
N GLY A 205 0.14 9.00 23.14
CA GLY A 205 -0.71 10.10 22.76
C GLY A 205 -1.92 10.27 23.65
N PHE A 206 -2.67 11.33 23.38
CA PHE A 206 -3.93 11.60 24.03
C PHE A 206 -4.97 12.13 23.05
N ASN A 207 -6.21 11.99 23.43
CA ASN A 207 -7.38 12.61 22.80
C ASN A 207 -8.23 13.26 23.87
N TYR A 208 -8.76 14.43 23.60
CA TYR A 208 -9.69 15.09 24.46
C TYR A 208 -10.92 15.54 23.68
N GLN A 209 -12.09 15.11 24.14
CA GLN A 209 -13.38 15.52 23.60
C GLN A 209 -13.99 16.60 24.51
N ALA A 210 -13.96 17.83 24.01
CA ALA A 210 -14.57 18.99 24.72
C ALA A 210 -16.03 19.11 24.29
N GLY A 211 -16.93 18.66 25.16
CA GLY A 211 -18.36 18.57 24.85
C GLY A 211 -18.66 17.56 23.75
N GLN A 212 -19.72 17.85 22.95
CA GLN A 212 -20.14 16.93 21.86
C GLN A 212 -19.52 17.26 20.52
N ASN A 213 -19.05 18.48 20.33
CA ASN A 213 -18.76 19.04 19.01
C ASN A 213 -17.27 19.29 18.76
N HIS A 214 -16.41 19.20 19.77
CA HIS A 214 -15.00 19.54 19.66
C HIS A 214 -14.12 18.39 20.11
N SER A 215 -13.05 18.11 19.37
CA SER A 215 -12.09 17.06 19.66
C SER A 215 -10.71 17.54 19.28
N PHE A 216 -9.73 17.33 20.16
CA PHE A 216 -8.32 17.58 19.83
C PHE A 216 -7.42 16.52 20.46
N GLY A 217 -6.25 16.37 19.94
CA GLY A 217 -5.30 15.41 20.45
C GLY A 217 -3.95 15.55 19.78
N ALA A 218 -3.03 14.79 20.34
CA ALA A 218 -1.67 14.68 19.81
C ALA A 218 -1.13 13.29 20.05
N TYR A 219 -0.17 12.88 19.21
CA TYR A 219 0.70 11.75 19.50
C TYR A 219 2.13 12.02 19.10
N TYR A 220 3.01 11.27 19.72
CA TYR A 220 4.41 11.13 19.34
C TYR A 220 4.74 9.64 19.22
N GLN A 221 5.42 9.29 18.14
CA GLN A 221 5.93 7.96 17.86
C GLN A 221 7.43 8.03 17.65
N ALA A 222 8.14 7.08 18.22
CA ALA A 222 9.55 6.85 17.91
C ALA A 222 9.79 5.37 17.66
N GLY A 223 10.72 5.06 16.77
CA GLY A 223 11.05 3.70 16.41
C GLY A 223 12.50 3.52 16.00
N LYS A 224 12.93 2.28 15.96
CA LYS A 224 14.21 1.87 15.42
C LYS A 224 14.03 0.61 14.58
N SER A 225 14.60 0.64 13.38
CA SER A 225 14.67 -0.52 12.49
C SER A 225 16.14 -0.91 12.25
N ARG A 226 16.42 -2.20 12.17
CA ARG A 226 17.70 -2.72 11.70
C ARG A 226 17.45 -3.89 10.77
N VAL A 227 18.08 -3.86 9.61
CA VAL A 227 18.10 -4.95 8.64
C VAL A 227 19.56 -5.33 8.39
N SER A 228 19.89 -6.60 8.63
CA SER A 228 21.20 -7.18 8.26
C SER A 228 20.97 -8.11 7.08
N LEU A 229 21.71 -7.95 6.01
CA LEU A 229 21.54 -8.66 4.75
C LEU A 229 22.82 -9.42 4.42
N LYS A 230 22.70 -10.75 4.27
CA LYS A 230 23.80 -11.61 3.78
C LYS A 230 23.34 -12.37 2.56
N GLY A 231 24.21 -12.46 1.57
CA GLY A 231 23.86 -13.17 0.34
C GLY A 231 25.03 -13.49 -0.56
N THR A 232 24.76 -14.35 -1.54
CA THR A 232 25.68 -14.73 -2.62
C THR A 232 24.99 -14.50 -3.95
N VAL A 233 25.77 -14.12 -4.95
CA VAL A 233 25.32 -13.95 -6.32
C VAL A 233 26.30 -14.68 -7.22
N ASP A 234 25.77 -15.59 -8.04
CA ASP A 234 26.51 -16.26 -9.13
C ASP A 234 26.08 -15.64 -10.46
N THR A 235 27.02 -15.12 -11.21
CA THR A 235 26.80 -14.58 -12.55
C THR A 235 27.59 -15.36 -13.58
N ARG A 236 26.92 -15.92 -14.58
CA ARG A 236 27.53 -16.60 -15.73
C ARG A 236 27.29 -15.80 -17.00
N VAL A 237 28.32 -15.51 -17.70
CA VAL A 237 28.28 -14.76 -18.96
C VAL A 237 28.68 -15.67 -20.12
N THR A 238 27.85 -15.65 -21.17
CA THR A 238 28.20 -16.27 -22.46
C THR A 238 28.26 -15.19 -23.54
N SER A 239 29.08 -15.41 -24.53
CA SER A 239 29.21 -14.57 -25.71
C SER A 239 28.97 -15.42 -26.95
N ASP A 240 27.95 -15.05 -27.77
CA ASP A 240 27.48 -15.83 -28.92
C ASP A 240 27.23 -17.31 -28.58
N GLY A 241 26.73 -17.57 -27.35
CA GLY A 241 26.46 -18.91 -26.82
C GLY A 241 27.68 -19.68 -26.30
N ALA A 242 28.91 -19.17 -26.45
CA ALA A 242 30.11 -19.76 -25.85
C ALA A 242 30.37 -19.21 -24.45
N PRO A 243 30.85 -20.00 -23.48
CA PRO A 243 31.24 -19.50 -22.16
C PRO A 243 32.24 -18.34 -22.28
N TYR A 244 31.97 -17.22 -21.60
CA TYR A 244 32.83 -16.04 -21.64
C TYR A 244 33.52 -15.85 -20.28
N GLU A 245 32.76 -15.70 -19.20
CA GLU A 245 33.30 -15.63 -17.85
C GLU A 245 32.24 -15.99 -16.77
N SER A 246 32.71 -16.18 -15.54
CA SER A 246 31.82 -16.40 -14.36
C SER A 246 32.32 -15.57 -13.21
N LEU A 247 31.40 -14.92 -12.52
CA LEU A 247 31.64 -14.10 -11.34
C LEU A 247 30.88 -14.66 -10.15
N TRP A 248 31.55 -14.80 -9.02
CA TRP A 248 30.93 -15.05 -7.73
C TRP A 248 31.05 -13.83 -6.86
N GLN A 249 29.95 -13.47 -6.19
CA GLN A 249 29.88 -12.32 -5.30
C GLN A 249 29.32 -12.73 -3.94
N TRP A 250 29.98 -12.28 -2.87
CA TRP A 250 29.46 -12.33 -1.52
C TRP A 250 29.10 -10.93 -1.04
N ASN A 251 27.94 -10.82 -0.38
CA ASN A 251 27.39 -9.57 0.14
C ASN A 251 27.15 -9.68 1.65
N ASP A 252 27.61 -8.67 2.40
CA ASP A 252 27.27 -8.46 3.79
C ASP A 252 26.91 -6.98 3.99
N GLY A 253 25.71 -6.71 4.46
CA GLY A 253 25.22 -5.34 4.64
C GLY A 253 24.38 -5.20 5.89
N ASP A 254 24.53 -4.06 6.52
CA ASP A 254 23.70 -3.61 7.62
C ASP A 254 23.04 -2.26 7.27
N GLU A 255 21.75 -2.17 7.51
CA GLU A 255 20.97 -0.94 7.41
C GLU A 255 20.31 -0.69 8.76
N THR A 256 20.55 0.48 9.34
CA THR A 256 19.96 0.90 10.61
C THR A 256 19.26 2.22 10.41
N GLU A 257 17.96 2.22 10.63
CA GLU A 257 17.16 3.41 10.79
C GLU A 257 17.27 3.85 12.25
N LEU A 258 17.86 5.02 12.48
CA LEU A 258 17.91 5.70 13.77
C LEU A 258 16.50 6.18 14.12
N PRO A 259 16.23 6.65 15.37
CA PRO A 259 14.85 6.89 15.77
C PRO A 259 14.05 7.67 14.71
N ASP A 260 13.07 7.01 14.13
CA ASP A 260 12.04 7.64 13.35
C ASP A 260 11.15 8.46 14.29
N HIS A 261 11.14 9.77 14.12
CA HIS A 261 10.33 10.69 14.90
C HIS A 261 9.11 11.10 14.10
N ASN A 262 7.92 10.70 14.55
CA ASN A 262 6.66 11.07 13.93
C ASN A 262 5.73 11.69 14.99
N ALA A 263 5.30 12.92 14.77
CA ALA A 263 4.39 13.63 15.65
C ALA A 263 3.19 14.16 14.85
N ASN A 264 2.02 14.12 15.47
CA ASN A 264 0.81 14.73 14.91
C ASN A 264 0.05 15.48 15.98
N VAL A 265 -0.53 16.61 15.61
CA VAL A 265 -1.53 17.36 16.38
C VAL A 265 -2.76 17.54 15.52
N TYR A 266 -3.95 17.46 16.12
CA TYR A 266 -5.18 17.67 15.38
C TYR A 266 -6.21 18.44 16.18
N TYR A 267 -7.09 19.13 15.47
CA TYR A 267 -8.35 19.66 15.94
C TYR A 267 -9.47 19.30 14.97
N ASN A 268 -10.56 18.75 15.47
CA ASN A 268 -11.79 18.50 14.69
C ASN A 268 -12.99 19.00 15.47
N GLY A 269 -13.74 19.93 14.89
CA GLY A 269 -14.85 20.54 15.61
C GLY A 269 -15.92 21.13 14.72
N SER A 270 -17.07 21.46 15.31
CA SER A 270 -18.20 22.07 14.60
C SER A 270 -18.69 23.34 15.34
N PHE A 271 -18.75 24.43 14.61
CA PHE A 271 -19.29 25.73 15.05
C PHE A 271 -20.63 25.95 14.35
N GLY A 272 -21.72 25.49 14.99
CA GLY A 272 -23.02 25.44 14.35
C GLY A 272 -23.01 24.48 13.15
N LYS A 273 -23.15 25.03 11.94
CA LYS A 273 -23.14 24.26 10.68
C LYS A 273 -21.75 24.15 10.06
N LEU A 274 -20.78 24.95 10.48
CA LEU A 274 -19.43 24.92 9.97
C LEU A 274 -18.64 23.83 10.69
N SER A 275 -18.11 22.87 9.94
CA SER A 275 -17.14 21.88 10.43
C SER A 275 -15.72 22.32 10.07
N VAL A 276 -14.80 22.13 11.02
CA VAL A 276 -13.38 22.49 10.89
C VAL A 276 -12.56 21.24 11.21
N ASP A 277 -11.66 20.86 10.32
CA ASP A 277 -10.68 19.79 10.50
C ASP A 277 -9.29 20.36 10.25
N PHE A 278 -8.45 20.38 11.27
CA PHE A 278 -7.04 20.82 11.21
C PHE A 278 -6.13 19.70 11.63
N ASN A 279 -5.03 19.54 10.90
CA ASN A 279 -3.96 18.58 11.20
C ASN A 279 -2.60 19.21 10.96
N GLY A 280 -1.66 18.96 11.86
CA GLY A 280 -0.25 19.29 11.72
C GLY A 280 0.60 18.04 11.95
N ASP A 281 1.55 17.78 11.04
CA ASP A 281 2.40 16.60 11.07
C ASP A 281 3.87 16.98 10.97
N PHE A 282 4.69 16.26 11.73
CA PHE A 282 6.14 16.31 11.66
C PHE A 282 6.69 14.89 11.51
N LEU A 283 7.65 14.72 10.59
CA LEU A 283 8.40 13.48 10.40
C LEU A 283 9.89 13.78 10.28
N GLN A 284 10.73 12.98 10.92
CA GLN A 284 12.17 13.00 10.74
C GLN A 284 12.71 11.59 10.83
N THR A 285 13.50 11.18 9.83
CA THR A 285 14.15 9.88 9.77
C THR A 285 15.62 10.03 9.39
N GLU A 286 16.45 9.12 9.88
CA GLU A 286 17.83 8.97 9.44
C GLU A 286 18.13 7.48 9.27
N THR A 287 18.59 7.09 8.08
CA THR A 287 18.99 5.72 7.76
C THR A 287 20.46 5.67 7.44
N SER A 288 21.19 4.82 8.15
CA SER A 288 22.61 4.53 7.95
C SER A 288 22.76 3.15 7.35
N LYS A 289 23.47 3.03 6.25
CA LYS A 289 23.72 1.77 5.52
C LYS A 289 25.22 1.58 5.34
N SER A 290 25.70 0.38 5.66
CA SER A 290 27.04 -0.06 5.32
C SER A 290 26.99 -1.40 4.63
N SER A 291 27.86 -1.63 3.64
CA SER A 291 27.93 -2.94 2.98
C SER A 291 29.34 -3.25 2.50
N THR A 292 29.66 -4.55 2.51
CA THR A 292 30.85 -5.14 1.93
C THR A 292 30.42 -6.11 0.83
N LYS A 293 30.96 -5.93 -0.36
CA LYS A 293 30.79 -6.84 -1.50
C LYS A 293 32.15 -7.37 -1.89
N VAL A 294 32.30 -8.68 -1.92
CA VAL A 294 33.53 -9.37 -2.37
C VAL A 294 33.22 -10.08 -3.67
N GLU A 295 33.94 -9.74 -4.71
CA GLU A 295 33.78 -10.32 -6.04
C GLU A 295 35.05 -11.09 -6.43
N THR A 296 34.86 -12.33 -6.83
CA THR A 296 35.93 -13.23 -7.24
C THR A 296 35.60 -13.93 -8.56
N GLY A 297 36.65 -14.28 -9.30
CA GLY A 297 36.51 -14.88 -10.63
C GLY A 297 36.29 -13.84 -11.72
N GLY A 298 36.06 -14.34 -12.96
CA GLY A 298 35.96 -13.49 -14.14
C GLY A 298 37.32 -13.15 -14.75
N LEU A 299 37.32 -12.31 -15.78
CA LEU A 299 38.53 -11.89 -16.51
C LEU A 299 39.23 -10.72 -15.81
N ALA A 300 38.52 -9.92 -15.05
CA ALA A 300 39.06 -8.81 -14.26
C ALA A 300 39.52 -9.31 -12.88
N PRO A 301 40.48 -8.60 -12.22
CA PRO A 301 40.93 -8.94 -10.90
C PRO A 301 39.81 -9.01 -9.88
N ASP A 302 39.98 -9.86 -8.86
CA ASP A 302 39.11 -9.88 -7.68
C ASP A 302 39.06 -8.51 -7.01
N GLN A 303 37.90 -8.14 -6.49
CA GLN A 303 37.75 -6.84 -5.83
C GLN A 303 36.87 -6.91 -4.59
N VAL A 304 37.10 -5.93 -3.70
CA VAL A 304 36.27 -5.69 -2.53
C VAL A 304 35.72 -4.28 -2.64
N VAL A 305 34.40 -4.17 -2.61
CA VAL A 305 33.71 -2.88 -2.62
C VAL A 305 33.07 -2.63 -1.27
N LEU A 306 33.46 -1.54 -0.63
CA LEU A 306 32.86 -1.05 0.61
C LEU A 306 31.94 0.12 0.28
N THR A 307 30.77 0.15 0.92
CA THR A 307 29.79 1.24 0.75
C THR A 307 29.38 1.72 2.14
N ASP A 308 29.43 3.03 2.34
CA ASP A 308 28.81 3.70 3.47
C ASP A 308 27.84 4.76 2.92
N ALA A 309 26.60 4.76 3.42
CA ALA A 309 25.59 5.74 3.02
C ALA A 309 24.75 6.21 4.20
N VAL A 310 24.37 7.47 4.19
CA VAL A 310 23.47 8.07 5.17
C VAL A 310 22.40 8.87 4.45
N ASN A 311 21.15 8.51 4.70
CA ASN A 311 19.97 9.20 4.16
C ASN A 311 19.26 9.91 5.31
N ARG A 312 18.90 11.17 5.13
CA ARG A 312 18.12 11.96 6.10
C ARG A 312 16.91 12.54 5.44
N SER A 313 15.78 12.41 6.12
CA SER A 313 14.52 13.00 5.67
C SER A 313 13.87 13.78 6.79
N ARG A 314 13.32 14.95 6.47
CA ARG A 314 12.51 15.76 7.38
C ARG A 314 11.35 16.36 6.62
N MET A 315 10.16 16.33 7.25
CA MET A 315 8.95 16.91 6.68
C MET A 315 8.13 17.64 7.74
N TRP A 316 7.57 18.76 7.35
CA TRP A 316 6.47 19.46 8.01
C TRP A 316 5.26 19.50 7.09
N ALA A 317 4.09 19.29 7.62
CA ALA A 317 2.87 19.44 6.86
C ALA A 317 1.74 19.96 7.74
N GLU A 318 0.86 20.78 7.14
CA GLU A 318 -0.39 21.20 7.76
C GLU A 318 -1.52 21.11 6.74
N LYS A 319 -2.72 20.87 7.23
CA LYS A 319 -3.93 20.78 6.42
C LYS A 319 -5.11 21.33 7.19
N LEU A 320 -5.86 22.23 6.56
CA LEU A 320 -7.12 22.76 7.08
C LEU A 320 -8.25 22.47 6.09
N VAL A 321 -9.34 21.91 6.58
CA VAL A 321 -10.56 21.66 5.80
C VAL A 321 -11.75 22.29 6.51
N LEU A 322 -12.51 23.08 5.77
CA LEU A 322 -13.76 23.70 6.21
C LEU A 322 -14.90 23.09 5.40
N SER A 323 -15.90 22.54 6.07
CA SER A 323 -17.08 21.96 5.43
C SER A 323 -18.35 22.65 5.92
N TYR A 324 -19.24 22.99 5.00
CA TYR A 324 -20.50 23.64 5.30
C TYR A 324 -21.65 23.01 4.52
N PRO A 325 -22.76 22.61 5.15
CA PRO A 325 -23.93 22.13 4.44
C PRO A 325 -24.56 23.27 3.65
N LEU A 326 -24.70 23.07 2.35
CA LEU A 326 -25.23 24.06 1.41
C LEU A 326 -26.37 23.42 0.61
N TRP A 327 -27.57 24.02 0.66
CA TRP A 327 -28.80 23.54 0.00
C TRP A 327 -29.09 22.06 0.32
N LYS A 328 -29.07 21.16 -0.68
CA LYS A 328 -29.25 19.71 -0.53
C LYS A 328 -27.96 18.93 -0.57
N GLY A 329 -26.85 19.58 -0.23
CA GLY A 329 -25.52 18.99 -0.27
C GLY A 329 -24.56 19.69 0.64
N SER A 330 -23.30 19.79 0.25
CA SER A 330 -22.21 20.43 0.99
C SER A 330 -21.24 21.16 0.08
N ILE A 331 -20.54 22.11 0.65
CA ILE A 331 -19.31 22.69 0.10
C ILE A 331 -18.18 22.41 1.07
N GLU A 332 -17.03 21.98 0.53
CA GLU A 332 -15.78 21.83 1.25
C GLU A 332 -14.73 22.70 0.60
N VAL A 333 -13.97 23.44 1.41
CA VAL A 333 -12.81 24.20 0.98
C VAL A 333 -11.66 23.91 1.91
N GLY A 334 -10.46 23.89 1.40
CA GLY A 334 -9.31 23.61 2.26
C GLY A 334 -8.01 23.99 1.62
N GLU A 335 -6.99 23.93 2.46
CA GLU A 335 -5.59 24.15 2.08
C GLU A 335 -4.71 23.04 2.66
N GLU A 336 -3.56 22.84 2.05
CA GLU A 336 -2.52 21.93 2.54
C GLU A 336 -1.16 22.55 2.21
N PHE A 337 -0.28 22.64 3.22
CA PHE A 337 1.11 23.06 3.07
C PHE A 337 2.03 21.89 3.41
N THR A 338 3.12 21.74 2.66
CA THR A 338 4.16 20.75 2.90
C THR A 338 5.54 21.37 2.69
N ASP A 339 6.50 21.01 3.55
CA ASP A 339 7.92 21.35 3.40
C ASP A 339 8.75 20.12 3.73
N SER A 340 9.48 19.61 2.72
CA SER A 340 10.28 18.40 2.81
C SER A 340 11.73 18.67 2.45
N ARG A 341 12.64 18.02 3.18
CA ARG A 341 14.06 18.02 2.91
C ARG A 341 14.60 16.61 2.99
N VAL A 342 15.22 16.14 1.93
CA VAL A 342 15.82 14.81 1.85
C VAL A 342 17.26 14.95 1.39
N SER A 343 18.20 14.26 2.04
CA SER A 343 19.60 14.20 1.64
C SER A 343 20.09 12.78 1.55
N TYR A 344 20.84 12.50 0.52
CA TYR A 344 21.52 11.24 0.27
C TYR A 344 23.02 11.51 0.23
N ASN A 345 23.77 10.83 1.07
CA ASN A 345 25.23 10.88 1.06
C ASN A 345 25.75 9.44 1.02
N SER A 346 26.58 9.14 0.03
CA SER A 346 27.18 7.81 -0.10
C SER A 346 28.63 7.89 -0.52
N VAL A 347 29.43 6.96 0.00
CA VAL A 347 30.85 6.83 -0.33
C VAL A 347 31.14 5.38 -0.71
N TYR A 348 31.86 5.19 -1.81
CA TYR A 348 32.28 3.89 -2.29
C TYR A 348 33.81 3.78 -2.27
N HIS A 349 34.32 2.63 -1.83
CA HIS A 349 35.72 2.29 -1.92
C HIS A 349 35.90 0.99 -2.71
N GLY A 350 36.77 0.98 -3.71
CA GLY A 350 37.08 -0.19 -4.51
C GLY A 350 36.25 -0.41 -5.78
N ALA A 351 35.24 0.41 -6.05
CA ALA A 351 34.35 0.20 -7.19
C ALA A 351 34.68 1.05 -8.43
N GLY A 352 35.63 1.96 -8.36
CA GLY A 352 35.94 2.90 -9.46
C GLY A 352 34.85 3.95 -9.73
N ILE A 353 33.76 3.98 -8.91
CA ILE A 353 32.73 5.01 -8.95
C ILE A 353 32.89 5.96 -7.75
N SER A 354 32.54 7.23 -7.97
CA SER A 354 32.47 8.22 -6.91
C SER A 354 31.13 8.07 -6.16
N GLY A 355 31.17 8.31 -4.84
CA GLY A 355 29.94 8.47 -4.07
C GLY A 355 29.13 9.71 -4.53
N GLY A 356 27.98 9.90 -3.94
CA GLY A 356 27.10 11.05 -4.20
C GLY A 356 26.81 11.84 -2.93
N ASP A 357 26.58 13.14 -3.10
CA ASP A 357 26.06 14.05 -2.08
C ASP A 357 24.94 14.86 -2.69
N THR A 358 23.71 14.39 -2.49
CA THR A 358 22.51 14.97 -3.08
C THR A 358 21.58 15.49 -1.98
N GLU A 359 21.04 16.69 -2.17
CA GLU A 359 19.98 17.24 -1.32
C GLU A 359 18.80 17.70 -2.17
N ILE A 360 17.60 17.31 -1.77
CA ILE A 360 16.33 17.72 -2.38
C ILE A 360 15.52 18.49 -1.35
N LYS A 361 15.07 19.70 -1.73
CA LYS A 361 14.12 20.50 -0.97
C LYS A 361 12.87 20.71 -1.79
N GLU A 362 11.73 20.33 -1.24
CA GLU A 362 10.44 20.53 -1.88
C GLU A 362 9.48 21.24 -0.94
N SER A 363 8.91 22.36 -1.38
CA SER A 363 7.83 23.04 -0.67
C SER A 363 6.61 23.12 -1.56
N GLY A 364 5.45 22.78 -1.02
CA GLY A 364 4.18 22.73 -1.73
C GLY A 364 3.08 23.47 -0.97
N ILE A 365 2.25 24.19 -1.70
CA ILE A 365 0.98 24.72 -1.21
C ILE A 365 -0.13 24.27 -2.14
N ALA A 366 -1.22 23.77 -1.58
CA ALA A 366 -2.39 23.37 -2.33
C ALA A 366 -3.63 24.03 -1.75
N ALA A 367 -4.54 24.43 -2.63
CA ALA A 367 -5.88 24.90 -2.26
C ALA A 367 -6.91 24.11 -3.05
N PHE A 368 -8.04 23.74 -2.42
CA PHE A 368 -9.10 23.00 -3.09
C PHE A 368 -10.49 23.46 -2.66
N ALA A 369 -11.44 23.22 -3.55
CA ALA A 369 -12.86 23.37 -3.30
C ALA A 369 -13.62 22.20 -3.94
N GLU A 370 -14.62 21.66 -3.23
CA GLU A 370 -15.52 20.64 -3.71
C GLU A 370 -16.95 21.01 -3.33
N MET A 371 -17.87 20.92 -4.27
CA MET A 371 -19.30 21.12 -4.06
C MET A 371 -20.05 19.87 -4.49
N SER A 372 -20.90 19.36 -3.62
CA SER A 372 -21.77 18.21 -3.84
C SER A 372 -23.22 18.60 -3.65
N GLN A 373 -24.13 18.24 -4.60
CA GLN A 373 -25.55 18.58 -4.56
C GLN A 373 -26.41 17.39 -5.00
N SER A 374 -27.55 17.21 -4.35
CA SER A 374 -28.54 16.18 -4.67
C SER A 374 -29.75 16.77 -5.39
N PHE A 375 -30.08 16.20 -6.56
CA PHE A 375 -31.21 16.56 -7.40
C PHE A 375 -32.12 15.34 -7.55
N GLY A 376 -33.00 15.13 -6.54
CA GLY A 376 -33.79 13.91 -6.50
C GLY A 376 -32.94 12.66 -6.35
N PRO A 377 -33.02 11.70 -7.31
CA PRO A 377 -32.22 10.48 -7.29
C PRO A 377 -30.76 10.68 -7.77
N VAL A 378 -30.45 11.85 -8.31
CA VAL A 378 -29.13 12.17 -8.89
C VAL A 378 -28.33 13.01 -7.91
N GLN A 379 -27.07 12.65 -7.68
CA GLN A 379 -26.09 13.45 -6.96
C GLN A 379 -24.95 13.86 -7.91
N LEU A 380 -24.64 15.16 -7.92
CA LEU A 380 -23.55 15.73 -8.69
C LEU A 380 -22.50 16.31 -7.73
N GLY A 381 -21.24 16.04 -8.00
CA GLY A 381 -20.08 16.60 -7.29
C GLY A 381 -19.13 17.22 -8.31
N VAL A 382 -18.67 18.43 -8.04
CA VAL A 382 -17.64 19.12 -8.85
C VAL A 382 -16.57 19.61 -7.89
N GLY A 383 -15.31 19.34 -8.23
CA GLY A 383 -14.19 19.74 -7.41
C GLY A 383 -13.03 20.27 -8.25
N LEU A 384 -12.23 21.13 -7.66
CA LEU A 384 -11.03 21.69 -8.24
C LEU A 384 -9.95 21.79 -7.17
N ARG A 385 -8.75 21.33 -7.48
CA ARG A 385 -7.55 21.48 -6.66
C ARG A 385 -6.49 22.21 -7.47
N TYR A 386 -5.83 23.16 -6.87
CA TYR A 386 -4.63 23.83 -7.37
C TYR A 386 -3.44 23.45 -6.51
N GLU A 387 -2.31 23.16 -7.11
CA GLU A 387 -1.05 22.90 -6.41
C GLU A 387 0.08 23.76 -7.02
N HIS A 388 0.77 24.47 -6.14
CA HIS A 388 2.03 25.15 -6.44
C HIS A 388 3.14 24.41 -5.70
N VAL A 389 4.13 23.87 -6.43
CA VAL A 389 5.22 23.07 -5.86
C VAL A 389 6.55 23.64 -6.36
N ARG A 390 7.44 23.93 -5.43
CA ARG A 390 8.81 24.35 -5.70
C ARG A 390 9.78 23.25 -5.31
N TYR A 391 10.42 22.67 -6.32
CA TYR A 391 11.42 21.61 -6.20
C TYR A 391 12.81 22.20 -6.45
N ARG A 392 13.77 21.96 -5.54
CA ARG A 392 15.17 22.40 -5.64
C ARG A 392 16.08 21.21 -5.43
N TYR A 393 16.97 20.99 -6.39
CA TYR A 393 17.96 19.95 -6.39
C TYR A 393 19.35 20.54 -6.15
N PHE A 394 20.12 19.91 -5.25
CA PHE A 394 21.47 20.31 -4.92
C PHE A 394 22.38 19.09 -5.09
N GLU A 395 23.55 19.31 -5.68
CA GLU A 395 24.61 18.33 -5.80
C GLU A 395 25.90 18.91 -5.21
N GLY A 396 26.55 18.17 -4.29
CA GLY A 396 27.72 18.64 -3.57
C GLY A 396 27.50 19.98 -2.84
N GLY A 397 26.27 20.22 -2.34
CA GLY A 397 25.85 21.45 -1.67
C GLY A 397 25.56 22.64 -2.61
N MET A 398 25.74 22.49 -3.92
CA MET A 398 25.47 23.54 -4.92
C MET A 398 24.09 23.35 -5.56
N LEU A 399 23.33 24.44 -5.71
CA LEU A 399 22.03 24.42 -6.39
C LEU A 399 22.22 24.14 -7.88
N ASP A 400 21.59 23.07 -8.37
CA ASP A 400 21.44 22.81 -9.79
C ASP A 400 20.15 23.47 -10.30
N ASN A 401 20.29 24.50 -11.14
CA ASN A 401 19.15 25.23 -11.68
C ASN A 401 18.44 24.48 -12.81
N ASP A 402 19.14 23.61 -13.54
CA ASP A 402 18.58 22.87 -14.68
C ASP A 402 17.68 21.71 -14.19
N LEU A 403 18.00 21.15 -13.03
CA LEU A 403 17.22 20.11 -12.36
C LEU A 403 16.17 20.69 -11.41
N SER A 404 16.31 21.95 -10.98
CA SER A 404 15.34 22.62 -10.10
C SER A 404 14.14 23.13 -10.88
N ARG A 405 12.93 23.00 -10.33
CA ARG A 405 11.68 23.26 -11.06
C ARG A 405 10.59 23.84 -10.17
N THR A 406 9.64 24.54 -10.79
CA THR A 406 8.39 24.97 -10.17
C THR A 406 7.23 24.42 -10.98
N TYR A 407 6.22 23.91 -10.30
CA TYR A 407 5.02 23.36 -10.94
C TYR A 407 3.79 24.09 -10.44
N ASP A 408 2.94 24.51 -11.38
CA ASP A 408 1.62 25.10 -11.16
C ASP A 408 0.59 24.23 -11.88
N ASN A 409 -0.25 23.51 -11.12
CA ASN A 409 -1.15 22.52 -11.71
C ASN A 409 -2.57 22.63 -11.17
N TRP A 410 -3.54 22.42 -12.07
CA TRP A 410 -4.95 22.34 -11.77
C TRP A 410 -5.46 20.91 -11.96
N PHE A 411 -6.25 20.44 -10.99
CA PHE A 411 -6.78 19.08 -10.95
C PHE A 411 -8.31 19.11 -10.81
N PRO A 412 -9.06 19.18 -11.91
CA PRO A 412 -10.52 19.10 -11.89
C PRO A 412 -10.99 17.69 -11.59
N SER A 413 -12.15 17.59 -10.94
CA SER A 413 -12.88 16.35 -10.70
C SER A 413 -14.38 16.53 -10.91
N LEU A 414 -15.03 15.47 -11.39
CA LEU A 414 -16.47 15.40 -11.60
C LEU A 414 -16.99 14.05 -11.11
N THR A 415 -18.04 14.07 -10.32
CA THR A 415 -18.79 12.87 -9.91
C THR A 415 -20.25 13.05 -10.29
N ALA A 416 -20.83 12.07 -10.94
CA ALA A 416 -22.27 12.00 -11.18
C ALA A 416 -22.74 10.61 -10.75
N SER A 417 -23.70 10.53 -9.83
CA SER A 417 -24.27 9.26 -9.41
C SER A 417 -25.79 9.31 -9.40
N ALA A 418 -26.41 8.17 -9.63
CA ALA A 418 -27.85 8.04 -9.63
C ALA A 418 -28.27 6.73 -8.97
N GLN A 419 -29.38 6.78 -8.22
CA GLN A 419 -30.03 5.61 -7.66
C GLN A 419 -31.37 5.42 -8.33
N ALA A 420 -31.54 4.32 -9.09
CA ALA A 420 -32.76 3.94 -9.76
C ALA A 420 -33.27 2.62 -9.17
N GLY A 421 -34.16 2.69 -8.19
CA GLY A 421 -34.63 1.53 -7.44
C GLY A 421 -33.47 0.83 -6.74
N GLN A 422 -33.18 -0.43 -7.13
CA GLN A 422 -32.06 -1.21 -6.57
C GLN A 422 -30.75 -1.06 -7.35
N VAL A 423 -30.73 -0.27 -8.43
CA VAL A 423 -29.55 -0.05 -9.26
C VAL A 423 -28.91 1.27 -8.88
N GLY A 424 -27.67 1.20 -8.43
CA GLY A 424 -26.78 2.35 -8.23
C GLY A 424 -25.83 2.48 -9.43
N LEU A 425 -25.71 3.68 -9.98
CA LEU A 425 -24.77 4.01 -11.05
C LEU A 425 -23.92 5.19 -10.64
N SER A 426 -22.64 5.18 -10.99
CA SER A 426 -21.72 6.30 -10.76
C SER A 426 -20.76 6.46 -11.93
N PHE A 427 -20.59 7.69 -12.37
CA PHE A 427 -19.53 8.13 -13.26
C PHE A 427 -18.60 9.08 -12.52
N ASN A 428 -17.30 8.88 -12.67
CA ASN A 428 -16.30 9.73 -12.07
C ASN A 428 -15.22 10.07 -13.08
N PHE A 429 -14.82 11.33 -13.11
CA PHE A 429 -13.66 11.81 -13.85
C PHE A 429 -12.74 12.56 -12.89
N THR A 430 -11.43 12.29 -12.96
CA THR A 430 -10.42 13.06 -12.21
C THR A 430 -9.17 13.27 -13.04
N SER A 431 -8.59 14.47 -12.89
CA SER A 431 -7.21 14.75 -13.25
C SER A 431 -6.32 14.62 -12.02
N ARG A 432 -5.15 14.01 -12.17
CA ARG A 432 -4.22 13.72 -11.07
C ARG A 432 -2.77 13.85 -11.50
N THR A 433 -1.87 13.84 -10.53
CA THR A 433 -0.42 13.72 -10.74
C THR A 433 0.14 12.58 -9.91
N ARG A 434 1.28 12.03 -10.33
CA ARG A 434 2.13 11.16 -9.52
C ARG A 434 3.56 11.67 -9.65
N ARG A 435 4.06 12.22 -8.53
CA ARG A 435 5.44 12.69 -8.46
C ARG A 435 6.37 11.51 -8.25
N PRO A 436 7.58 11.50 -8.86
CA PRO A 436 8.59 10.51 -8.53
C PRO A 436 8.93 10.54 -7.04
N SER A 437 9.30 9.41 -6.47
CA SER A 437 9.84 9.38 -5.10
C SER A 437 11.19 10.08 -5.05
N TYR A 438 11.61 10.54 -3.87
CA TYR A 438 12.92 11.18 -3.73
C TYR A 438 14.07 10.25 -4.11
N ARG A 439 13.93 8.95 -3.83
CA ARG A 439 14.90 7.94 -4.28
C ARG A 439 14.95 7.79 -5.81
N GLN A 440 13.83 7.92 -6.51
CA GLN A 440 13.82 7.93 -7.99
C GLN A 440 14.48 9.20 -8.56
N LEU A 441 14.55 10.28 -7.79
CA LEU A 441 15.17 11.55 -8.16
C LEU A 441 16.64 11.66 -7.70
N ASP A 442 17.15 10.71 -6.91
CA ASP A 442 18.56 10.67 -6.50
C ASP A 442 19.44 10.26 -7.68
N GLY A 443 20.29 11.16 -8.16
CA GLY A 443 21.20 10.91 -9.29
C GLY A 443 22.41 10.04 -8.95
N THR A 444 22.55 9.64 -7.69
CA THR A 444 23.71 8.84 -7.24
C THR A 444 23.67 7.44 -7.86
N VAL A 445 24.79 7.03 -8.46
CA VAL A 445 24.97 5.68 -9.01
C VAL A 445 25.31 4.71 -7.87
N GLU A 446 24.48 3.70 -7.68
CA GLU A 446 24.69 2.61 -6.72
C GLU A 446 25.37 1.42 -7.41
N TYR A 447 26.47 0.93 -6.82
CA TYR A 447 27.15 -0.28 -7.27
C TYR A 447 26.42 -1.54 -6.85
N ILE A 448 25.94 -2.33 -7.79
CA ILE A 448 25.32 -3.64 -7.52
C ILE A 448 26.37 -4.76 -7.68
N ASN A 449 27.02 -4.83 -8.80
CA ASN A 449 28.19 -5.66 -9.12
C ASN A 449 28.91 -5.07 -10.35
N ARG A 450 30.02 -5.68 -10.78
CA ARG A 450 30.80 -5.16 -11.93
C ARG A 450 30.03 -5.10 -13.26
N TYR A 451 28.89 -5.80 -13.37
CA TYR A 451 28.06 -5.79 -14.58
C TYR A 451 26.76 -4.99 -14.41
N SER A 452 26.48 -4.48 -13.21
CA SER A 452 25.21 -3.85 -12.94
C SER A 452 25.34 -2.68 -11.97
N TYR A 453 24.85 -1.53 -12.38
CA TYR A 453 24.67 -0.33 -11.60
C TYR A 453 23.20 0.03 -11.54
N GLN A 454 22.81 0.82 -10.53
CA GLN A 454 21.48 1.38 -10.42
C GLN A 454 21.58 2.85 -10.09
N ALA A 455 20.69 3.67 -10.66
CA ALA A 455 20.59 5.09 -10.32
C ALA A 455 19.13 5.55 -10.33
N GLY A 456 18.82 6.61 -9.60
CA GLY A 456 17.65 7.42 -9.88
C GLY A 456 17.91 8.33 -11.09
N ASN A 457 16.92 9.16 -11.41
CA ASN A 457 17.02 10.10 -12.51
C ASN A 457 16.42 11.44 -12.04
N PRO A 458 17.26 12.44 -11.72
CA PRO A 458 16.78 13.74 -11.25
C PRO A 458 16.03 14.53 -12.34
N ALA A 459 16.17 14.13 -13.62
CA ALA A 459 15.46 14.73 -14.73
C ALA A 459 13.99 14.29 -14.86
N LEU A 460 13.53 13.32 -14.05
CA LEU A 460 12.16 12.84 -14.09
C LEU A 460 11.12 13.95 -13.89
N LYS A 461 10.06 13.88 -14.68
CA LYS A 461 8.89 14.75 -14.59
C LYS A 461 7.74 14.02 -13.90
N PRO A 462 6.87 14.74 -13.18
CA PRO A 462 5.65 14.15 -12.64
C PRO A 462 4.78 13.55 -13.76
N THR A 463 4.25 12.34 -13.51
CA THR A 463 3.23 11.74 -14.37
C THR A 463 1.92 12.50 -14.21
N ARG A 464 1.27 12.87 -15.31
CA ARG A 464 -0.08 13.45 -15.31
C ARG A 464 -1.10 12.41 -15.77
N MET A 465 -2.11 12.16 -14.95
CA MET A 465 -3.11 11.12 -15.17
C MET A 465 -4.51 11.70 -15.31
N TYR A 466 -5.26 11.17 -16.29
CA TYR A 466 -6.69 11.42 -16.46
C TYR A 466 -7.40 10.07 -16.35
N THR A 467 -8.37 9.99 -15.43
CA THR A 467 -9.10 8.76 -15.19
C THR A 467 -10.58 8.99 -15.39
N ALA A 468 -11.21 8.18 -16.21
CA ALA A 468 -12.67 8.03 -16.32
C ALA A 468 -13.07 6.67 -15.75
N GLN A 469 -14.07 6.66 -14.87
CA GLN A 469 -14.58 5.45 -14.22
C GLN A 469 -16.08 5.40 -14.26
N LEU A 470 -16.61 4.23 -14.59
CA LEU A 470 -18.02 3.87 -14.47
C LEU A 470 -18.15 2.76 -13.43
N MET A 471 -19.11 2.87 -12.52
CA MET A 471 -19.47 1.85 -11.56
C MET A 471 -20.96 1.60 -11.61
N ALA A 472 -21.35 0.33 -11.50
CA ALA A 472 -22.73 -0.10 -11.39
C ALA A 472 -22.86 -1.11 -10.24
N GLN A 473 -23.96 -1.03 -9.50
CA GLN A 473 -24.32 -1.99 -8.46
C GLN A 473 -25.77 -2.36 -8.56
N TRP A 474 -26.06 -3.65 -8.47
CA TRP A 474 -27.42 -4.17 -8.38
C TRP A 474 -27.48 -5.28 -7.35
N ARG A 475 -28.19 -5.05 -6.25
CA ARG A 475 -28.24 -5.97 -5.11
C ARG A 475 -26.82 -6.31 -4.63
N TYR A 476 -26.38 -7.57 -4.76
CA TYR A 476 -25.05 -8.06 -4.41
C TYR A 476 -24.07 -8.12 -5.59
N PHE A 477 -24.50 -7.77 -6.81
CA PHE A 477 -23.63 -7.68 -7.99
C PHE A 477 -23.04 -6.28 -8.13
N PHE A 478 -21.81 -6.21 -8.60
CA PHE A 478 -21.16 -4.96 -8.97
C PHE A 478 -20.37 -5.11 -10.27
N ALA A 479 -20.22 -4.02 -10.98
CA ALA A 479 -19.39 -3.91 -12.18
C ALA A 479 -18.66 -2.58 -12.17
N GLN A 480 -17.44 -2.57 -12.72
CA GLN A 480 -16.59 -1.39 -12.81
C GLN A 480 -15.84 -1.39 -14.14
N ALA A 481 -15.79 -0.23 -14.81
CA ALA A 481 -14.92 0.04 -15.95
C ALA A 481 -14.06 1.26 -15.66
N ILE A 482 -12.76 1.18 -15.95
CA ILE A 482 -11.79 2.25 -15.73
C ILE A 482 -10.97 2.44 -17.00
N TYR A 483 -10.83 3.69 -17.43
CA TYR A 483 -9.89 4.11 -18.45
C TYR A 483 -8.90 5.10 -17.84
N ASN A 484 -7.61 4.81 -17.94
CA ASN A 484 -6.51 5.66 -17.53
C ASN A 484 -5.72 6.14 -18.76
N HIS A 485 -5.45 7.45 -18.80
CA HIS A 485 -4.57 8.08 -19.77
C HIS A 485 -3.46 8.80 -18.99
N GLU A 486 -2.24 8.35 -19.15
CA GLU A 486 -1.07 8.83 -18.40
C GLU A 486 -0.06 9.44 -19.35
N ASN A 487 0.33 10.70 -19.09
CA ASN A 487 1.43 11.38 -19.75
C ASN A 487 2.65 11.40 -18.83
N ASN A 488 3.85 11.22 -19.38
CA ASN A 488 5.11 11.14 -18.65
C ASN A 488 5.11 10.06 -17.56
N SER A 489 4.57 8.88 -17.84
CA SER A 489 4.63 7.77 -16.90
C SER A 489 6.06 7.37 -16.60
N VAL A 490 6.38 7.17 -15.32
CA VAL A 490 7.72 6.74 -14.90
C VAL A 490 7.80 5.21 -14.98
N PHE A 491 8.70 4.70 -15.82
CA PHE A 491 8.98 3.28 -15.98
C PHE A 491 10.39 2.96 -15.50
N TYR A 492 10.54 1.76 -14.97
CA TYR A 492 11.82 1.15 -14.66
C TYR A 492 12.39 0.54 -15.95
N THR A 493 13.61 0.88 -16.32
CA THR A 493 14.25 0.46 -17.55
C THR A 493 15.71 0.04 -17.32
N THR A 494 16.30 -0.56 -18.31
CA THR A 494 17.71 -1.01 -18.29
C THR A 494 18.37 -0.54 -19.57
N GLU A 495 19.51 0.13 -19.45
CA GLU A 495 20.33 0.60 -20.56
C GLU A 495 21.80 0.17 -20.39
N ARG A 496 22.62 0.40 -21.39
CA ARG A 496 24.07 0.16 -21.30
C ARG A 496 24.72 1.30 -20.51
N TYR A 497 25.54 0.93 -19.53
CA TYR A 497 26.34 1.91 -18.81
C TYR A 497 27.59 2.25 -19.65
N GLU A 498 27.81 3.54 -19.92
CA GLU A 498 28.94 4.03 -20.73
C GLU A 498 29.14 3.30 -22.08
N ASN A 499 28.04 2.82 -22.68
CA ASN A 499 28.03 2.01 -23.91
C ASN A 499 28.72 0.63 -23.81
N ASP A 500 29.09 0.18 -22.60
CA ASP A 500 29.63 -1.18 -22.42
C ASP A 500 28.50 -2.23 -22.59
N PRO A 501 28.67 -3.22 -23.48
CA PRO A 501 27.64 -4.23 -23.69
C PRO A 501 27.45 -5.20 -22.52
N LEU A 502 28.43 -5.30 -21.61
CA LEU A 502 28.36 -6.14 -20.42
C LEU A 502 27.80 -5.39 -19.20
N VAL A 503 28.01 -4.08 -19.12
CA VAL A 503 27.63 -3.30 -17.94
C VAL A 503 26.28 -2.62 -18.15
N LYS A 504 25.36 -2.85 -17.23
CA LYS A 504 23.99 -2.32 -17.26
C LYS A 504 23.78 -1.25 -16.22
N LEU A 505 23.08 -0.22 -16.62
CA LEU A 505 22.47 0.77 -15.72
C LEU A 505 20.97 0.52 -15.64
N VAL A 506 20.52 0.28 -14.46
CA VAL A 506 19.09 0.22 -14.15
C VAL A 506 18.64 1.59 -13.69
N ILE A 507 17.67 2.19 -14.39
CA ILE A 507 17.28 3.57 -14.22
C ILE A 507 15.76 3.76 -14.37
N PHE A 508 15.26 4.91 -14.01
CA PHE A 508 13.86 5.32 -14.24
C PHE A 508 13.79 6.35 -15.37
N GLU A 509 12.80 6.19 -16.24
CA GLU A 509 12.57 7.10 -17.36
C GLU A 509 11.09 7.48 -17.50
N ASN A 510 10.86 8.68 -18.07
CA ASN A 510 9.51 9.10 -18.43
C ASN A 510 9.12 8.56 -19.81
N VAL A 511 8.04 7.79 -19.85
CA VAL A 511 7.38 7.37 -21.09
C VAL A 511 6.31 8.39 -21.47
N PRO A 512 6.33 8.93 -22.69
CA PRO A 512 5.45 10.04 -23.08
C PRO A 512 3.97 9.73 -22.90
N LEU A 513 3.54 8.52 -23.24
CA LEU A 513 2.13 8.11 -23.19
C LEU A 513 1.98 6.65 -22.77
N TYR A 514 1.15 6.42 -21.75
CA TYR A 514 0.69 5.10 -21.33
C TYR A 514 -0.81 5.10 -21.10
N ARG A 515 -1.51 4.11 -21.67
CA ARG A 515 -2.97 4.00 -21.57
C ARG A 515 -3.35 2.61 -21.06
N GLN A 516 -4.42 2.57 -20.28
CA GLN A 516 -4.93 1.33 -19.69
C GLN A 516 -6.47 1.33 -19.75
N PHE A 517 -7.04 0.17 -20.02
CA PHE A 517 -8.45 -0.10 -19.82
C PHE A 517 -8.61 -1.31 -18.91
N GLN A 518 -9.52 -1.22 -17.97
CA GLN A 518 -9.78 -2.29 -17.02
C GLN A 518 -11.29 -2.43 -16.83
N PHE A 519 -11.73 -3.68 -16.73
CA PHE A 519 -13.12 -4.00 -16.46
C PHE A 519 -13.19 -5.14 -15.44
N ALA A 520 -14.09 -5.04 -14.47
CA ALA A 520 -14.33 -6.07 -13.49
C ALA A 520 -15.81 -6.23 -13.19
N VAL A 521 -16.22 -7.45 -12.95
CA VAL A 521 -17.53 -7.81 -12.42
C VAL A 521 -17.36 -8.75 -11.22
N GLY A 522 -18.24 -8.63 -10.25
CA GLY A 522 -18.22 -9.50 -9.09
C GLY A 522 -19.56 -9.54 -8.37
N ALA A 523 -19.63 -10.39 -7.37
CA ALA A 523 -20.78 -10.54 -6.51
C ALA A 523 -20.36 -10.81 -5.07
N GLN A 524 -21.23 -10.48 -4.11
CA GLN A 524 -21.00 -10.76 -2.69
C GLN A 524 -22.27 -11.32 -2.04
N PRO A 525 -22.73 -12.53 -2.48
CA PRO A 525 -23.84 -13.18 -1.82
C PRO A 525 -23.44 -13.87 -0.52
N THR A 526 -24.41 -13.99 0.40
CA THR A 526 -24.31 -14.85 1.57
C THR A 526 -25.48 -15.81 1.58
N VAL A 527 -25.20 -17.10 1.77
CA VAL A 527 -26.20 -18.17 1.80
C VAL A 527 -26.03 -18.93 3.12
N GLY A 528 -26.91 -18.69 4.07
CA GLY A 528 -26.82 -19.28 5.39
C GLY A 528 -25.51 -18.86 6.12
N CYS A 529 -24.66 -19.85 6.43
CA CYS A 529 -23.37 -19.64 7.07
C CYS A 529 -22.21 -19.34 6.11
N TRP A 530 -22.43 -19.41 4.79
CA TRP A 530 -21.42 -19.21 3.76
C TRP A 530 -21.55 -17.85 3.09
N SER A 531 -20.48 -17.05 3.15
CA SER A 531 -20.31 -15.81 2.41
C SER A 531 -19.25 -16.02 1.34
N THR A 532 -19.53 -15.62 0.09
CA THR A 532 -18.61 -15.78 -1.03
C THR A 532 -18.51 -14.51 -1.84
N GLN A 533 -17.33 -14.26 -2.40
CA GLN A 533 -17.06 -13.05 -3.19
C GLN A 533 -16.19 -13.39 -4.41
N PRO A 534 -16.77 -13.91 -5.50
CA PRO A 534 -16.06 -14.00 -6.77
C PRO A 534 -15.96 -12.62 -7.44
N THR A 535 -14.80 -12.32 -8.00
CA THR A 535 -14.53 -11.14 -8.83
C THR A 535 -13.69 -11.57 -10.02
N VAL A 536 -14.15 -11.28 -11.23
CA VAL A 536 -13.43 -11.53 -12.48
C VAL A 536 -13.18 -10.18 -13.16
N GLY A 537 -11.96 -9.99 -13.64
CA GLY A 537 -11.59 -8.77 -14.35
C GLY A 537 -10.66 -9.02 -15.53
N ILE A 538 -10.59 -8.03 -16.41
CA ILE A 538 -9.64 -7.95 -17.51
C ILE A 538 -8.82 -6.67 -17.37
N PHE A 539 -7.55 -6.76 -17.64
CA PHE A 539 -6.61 -5.64 -17.71
C PHE A 539 -6.04 -5.58 -19.11
N CYS A 540 -6.18 -4.42 -19.76
CA CYS A 540 -5.63 -4.13 -21.09
C CYS A 540 -4.65 -2.97 -20.98
N SER A 541 -3.40 -3.21 -21.34
CA SER A 541 -2.34 -2.21 -21.48
C SER A 541 -2.24 -1.80 -22.95
N PHE A 542 -2.01 -0.51 -23.22
CA PHE A 542 -1.78 0.00 -24.57
C PHE A 542 -0.46 0.78 -24.55
N TYR A 543 0.62 0.05 -24.78
CA TYR A 543 1.97 0.59 -24.81
C TYR A 543 2.74 0.02 -26.00
N THR A 544 3.56 0.85 -26.59
CA THR A 544 4.48 0.48 -27.65
C THR A 544 5.86 0.95 -27.29
N THR A 545 6.84 0.08 -27.39
CA THR A 545 8.26 0.36 -27.18
C THR A 545 9.06 0.00 -28.41
N GLU A 546 10.28 0.47 -28.51
CA GLU A 546 11.25 -0.02 -29.48
C GLU A 546 12.00 -1.19 -28.87
N PHE A 547 12.15 -2.27 -29.63
CA PHE A 547 12.96 -3.42 -29.27
C PHE A 547 13.68 -3.97 -30.54
N LEU A 548 15.00 -4.01 -30.50
CA LEU A 548 15.87 -4.41 -31.60
C LEU A 548 15.62 -3.60 -32.89
N GLY A 549 15.47 -2.28 -32.76
CA GLY A 549 15.21 -1.38 -33.89
C GLY A 549 13.85 -1.56 -34.54
N ARG A 550 12.91 -2.24 -33.87
CA ARG A 550 11.54 -2.45 -34.34
C ARG A 550 10.51 -2.04 -33.30
N GLU A 551 9.38 -1.57 -33.78
CA GLU A 551 8.23 -1.31 -32.93
C GLU A 551 7.69 -2.61 -32.33
N LYS A 552 7.57 -2.66 -31.01
CA LYS A 552 7.01 -3.77 -30.25
C LYS A 552 5.80 -3.31 -29.46
N ARG A 553 4.64 -3.89 -29.78
CA ARG A 553 3.38 -3.63 -29.07
C ARG A 553 3.29 -4.52 -27.84
N LEU A 554 2.95 -3.89 -26.70
CA LEU A 554 2.77 -4.53 -25.40
C LEU A 554 1.30 -4.35 -24.98
N ASP A 555 0.39 -5.05 -25.68
CA ASP A 555 -1.07 -4.88 -25.56
C ASP A 555 -1.82 -6.21 -25.30
N LYS A 556 -1.12 -7.32 -25.00
CA LYS A 556 -1.75 -8.58 -24.64
C LYS A 556 -2.47 -8.43 -23.28
N PRO A 557 -3.83 -8.56 -23.24
CA PRO A 557 -4.56 -8.47 -21.98
C PRO A 557 -4.29 -9.67 -21.09
N PHE A 558 -4.53 -9.49 -19.77
CA PHE A 558 -4.61 -10.59 -18.83
C PHE A 558 -5.95 -10.58 -18.08
N LEU A 559 -6.42 -11.78 -17.77
CA LEU A 559 -7.60 -12.02 -16.94
C LEU A 559 -7.14 -12.17 -15.48
N TYR A 560 -7.98 -11.71 -14.59
CA TYR A 560 -7.81 -11.77 -13.16
C TYR A 560 -9.06 -12.39 -12.51
N LEU A 561 -8.84 -13.33 -11.61
CA LEU A 561 -9.87 -13.93 -10.77
C LEU A 561 -9.45 -13.78 -9.31
N ASN A 562 -10.34 -13.24 -8.49
CA ASN A 562 -10.23 -13.27 -7.04
C ASN A 562 -11.50 -13.91 -6.47
N TRP A 563 -11.36 -14.91 -5.59
CA TRP A 563 -12.48 -15.61 -5.03
C TRP A 563 -12.28 -15.87 -3.54
N SER A 564 -12.91 -15.04 -2.71
CA SER A 564 -12.87 -15.15 -1.25
C SER A 564 -14.10 -15.87 -0.73
N ASN A 565 -13.90 -16.76 0.22
CA ASN A 565 -14.96 -17.54 0.88
C ASN A 565 -14.79 -17.51 2.39
N THR A 566 -15.89 -17.40 3.11
CA THR A 566 -15.93 -17.49 4.56
C THR A 566 -17.13 -18.34 4.98
N VAL A 567 -16.88 -19.36 5.79
CA VAL A 567 -17.92 -20.19 6.42
C VAL A 567 -17.88 -19.96 7.92
N THR A 568 -18.96 -19.39 8.46
CA THR A 568 -19.13 -19.19 9.91
C THR A 568 -19.89 -20.37 10.51
N LEU A 569 -19.23 -21.10 11.40
CA LEU A 569 -19.78 -22.29 12.05
C LEU A 569 -20.22 -21.99 13.49
N PRO A 570 -21.08 -22.81 14.10
CA PRO A 570 -21.48 -22.67 15.50
C PRO A 570 -20.27 -22.66 16.45
N LYS A 571 -20.50 -22.13 17.67
CA LYS A 571 -19.49 -22.08 18.75
C LYS A 571 -18.23 -21.29 18.40
N GLY A 572 -18.34 -20.27 17.52
CA GLY A 572 -17.26 -19.31 17.24
C GLY A 572 -16.16 -19.82 16.30
N TRP A 573 -16.40 -20.87 15.52
CA TRP A 573 -15.50 -21.32 14.46
C TRP A 573 -15.75 -20.54 13.17
N THR A 574 -14.67 -20.24 12.44
CA THR A 574 -14.72 -19.66 11.10
C THR A 574 -13.68 -20.33 10.22
N VAL A 575 -14.05 -20.68 8.99
CA VAL A 575 -13.16 -21.22 7.96
C VAL A 575 -13.13 -20.25 6.79
N ASP A 576 -11.94 -19.88 6.36
CA ASP A 576 -11.69 -18.98 5.23
C ASP A 576 -10.95 -19.74 4.12
N ALA A 577 -11.30 -19.46 2.86
CA ALA A 577 -10.58 -19.93 1.69
C ALA A 577 -10.52 -18.81 0.64
N ASP A 578 -9.30 -18.37 0.31
CA ASP A 578 -9.06 -17.27 -0.63
C ASP A 578 -8.21 -17.78 -1.80
N PHE A 579 -8.76 -17.69 -3.00
CA PHE A 579 -8.10 -18.07 -4.23
C PHE A 579 -7.90 -16.85 -5.14
N MET A 580 -6.70 -16.69 -5.68
CA MET A 580 -6.39 -15.69 -6.72
C MET A 580 -5.70 -16.37 -7.89
N ALA A 581 -6.05 -15.96 -9.10
CA ALA A 581 -5.35 -16.36 -10.31
C ALA A 581 -5.29 -15.20 -11.32
N GLN A 582 -4.18 -15.12 -12.03
CA GLN A 582 -3.96 -14.17 -13.11
C GLN A 582 -3.36 -14.90 -14.31
N THR A 583 -3.91 -14.67 -15.50
CA THR A 583 -3.29 -15.16 -16.77
C THR A 583 -2.11 -14.31 -17.14
N ALA A 584 -1.28 -14.80 -18.07
CA ALA A 584 -0.16 -14.03 -18.58
C ALA A 584 -0.61 -12.92 -19.55
N GLY A 585 0.04 -11.74 -19.47
CA GLY A 585 -0.24 -10.60 -20.35
C GLY A 585 0.78 -9.47 -20.20
N HIS A 586 0.52 -8.31 -20.79
CA HIS A 586 1.41 -7.16 -20.75
C HIS A 586 0.97 -6.13 -19.70
N GLY A 587 1.94 -5.54 -19.03
CA GLY A 587 1.76 -4.38 -18.17
C GLY A 587 3.01 -3.49 -18.23
N GLN A 588 2.85 -2.19 -18.46
CA GLN A 588 3.97 -1.28 -18.71
C GLN A 588 4.88 -1.78 -19.85
N ASN A 589 6.21 -1.83 -19.64
CA ASN A 589 7.20 -2.33 -20.61
C ASN A 589 7.50 -3.84 -20.45
N CYS A 590 6.65 -4.60 -19.77
CA CYS A 590 6.94 -6.00 -19.46
C CYS A 590 5.80 -6.97 -19.85
N TYR A 591 6.20 -8.22 -20.04
CA TYR A 591 5.33 -9.38 -20.09
C TYR A 591 5.34 -10.08 -18.73
N ILE A 592 4.18 -10.16 -18.11
CA ILE A 592 3.97 -10.78 -16.80
C ILE A 592 3.47 -12.20 -17.04
N LYS A 593 4.09 -13.21 -16.43
CA LYS A 593 3.64 -14.60 -16.51
C LYS A 593 2.43 -14.85 -15.60
N ALA A 594 1.71 -15.94 -15.88
CA ALA A 594 0.59 -16.36 -15.06
C ALA A 594 1.04 -16.68 -13.64
N THR A 595 0.21 -16.30 -12.66
CA THR A 595 0.43 -16.59 -11.23
C THR A 595 -0.89 -16.91 -10.55
N SER A 596 -0.84 -17.66 -9.45
CA SER A 596 -2.00 -17.98 -8.62
C SER A 596 -1.59 -18.30 -7.19
N TYR A 597 -2.52 -18.22 -6.25
CA TYR A 597 -2.34 -18.75 -4.90
C TYR A 597 -3.68 -19.20 -4.29
N LEU A 598 -3.60 -20.13 -3.34
CA LEU A 598 -4.67 -20.54 -2.48
C LEU A 598 -4.25 -20.42 -1.02
N ASN A 599 -5.05 -19.70 -0.22
CA ASN A 599 -4.91 -19.60 1.23
C ASN A 599 -6.10 -20.28 1.90
N ILE A 600 -5.86 -21.01 2.98
CA ILE A 600 -6.91 -21.62 3.81
C ILE A 600 -6.63 -21.29 5.26
N GLY A 601 -7.64 -20.78 5.96
CA GLY A 601 -7.58 -20.40 7.36
C GLY A 601 -8.68 -21.02 8.19
N VAL A 602 -8.37 -21.33 9.45
CA VAL A 602 -9.34 -21.75 10.46
C VAL A 602 -9.14 -20.91 11.70
N SER A 603 -10.19 -20.31 12.20
CA SER A 603 -10.15 -19.51 13.42
C SER A 603 -11.18 -19.95 14.44
N LYS A 604 -10.85 -19.76 15.73
CA LYS A 604 -11.70 -20.05 16.87
C LYS A 604 -11.65 -18.90 17.86
N ARG A 605 -12.83 -18.52 18.37
CA ARG A 605 -12.98 -17.49 19.41
C ARG A 605 -13.43 -18.11 20.72
N PHE A 606 -12.91 -17.58 21.83
CA PHE A 606 -13.11 -18.05 23.19
C PHE A 606 -13.46 -16.89 24.11
N PHE A 607 -14.02 -17.19 25.27
CA PHE A 607 -14.27 -16.24 26.36
C PHE A 607 -15.05 -15.00 25.92
N ASN A 608 -16.20 -15.18 25.27
CA ASN A 608 -17.03 -14.10 24.71
C ASN A 608 -16.20 -13.18 23.80
N ASP A 609 -15.44 -13.78 22.88
CA ASP A 609 -14.60 -13.12 21.88
C ASP A 609 -13.41 -12.31 22.46
N SER A 610 -13.10 -12.48 23.77
CA SER A 610 -11.92 -11.84 24.37
C SER A 610 -10.60 -12.46 23.94
N PHE A 611 -10.61 -13.73 23.49
CA PHE A 611 -9.43 -14.42 22.98
C PHE A 611 -9.75 -15.11 21.66
N SER A 612 -8.85 -15.00 20.69
CA SER A 612 -8.99 -15.71 19.41
C SER A 612 -7.66 -16.33 18.97
N VAL A 613 -7.80 -17.46 18.28
CA VAL A 613 -6.71 -18.21 17.65
C VAL A 613 -7.07 -18.40 16.19
N LYS A 614 -6.16 -18.06 15.26
CA LYS A 614 -6.28 -18.34 13.82
C LYS A 614 -5.05 -19.11 13.36
N LEU A 615 -5.27 -20.19 12.65
CA LEU A 615 -4.25 -20.93 11.92
C LEU A 615 -4.54 -20.78 10.42
N GLU A 616 -3.54 -20.41 9.64
CA GLU A 616 -3.69 -20.15 8.21
C GLU A 616 -2.51 -20.72 7.43
N ALA A 617 -2.80 -21.53 6.40
CA ALA A 617 -1.84 -21.98 5.40
C ALA A 617 -1.96 -21.08 4.17
N ARG A 618 -0.88 -20.45 3.78
CA ARG A 618 -0.82 -19.53 2.65
C ARG A 618 -0.03 -20.09 1.50
N ASP A 619 -0.47 -19.74 0.28
CA ASP A 619 0.11 -20.19 -0.98
C ASP A 619 0.45 -21.68 -0.93
N ILE A 620 -0.55 -22.50 -0.65
CA ILE A 620 -0.41 -23.94 -0.38
C ILE A 620 0.37 -24.65 -1.50
N PHE A 621 0.21 -24.17 -2.74
CA PHE A 621 0.83 -24.77 -3.94
C PHE A 621 2.17 -24.13 -4.32
N ASP A 622 2.65 -23.08 -3.60
CA ASP A 622 3.90 -22.35 -3.89
C ASP A 622 3.93 -21.76 -5.31
N THR A 623 2.83 -21.15 -5.72
CA THR A 623 2.61 -20.66 -7.10
C THR A 623 2.53 -19.15 -7.22
N ALA A 624 2.63 -18.40 -6.11
CA ALA A 624 2.57 -16.93 -6.07
C ALA A 624 3.88 -16.23 -6.51
N ASN A 625 4.79 -16.95 -7.18
CA ASN A 625 6.08 -16.42 -7.60
C ASN A 625 5.92 -15.47 -8.81
N GLU A 626 6.49 -14.29 -8.71
CA GLU A 626 6.45 -13.30 -9.77
C GLU A 626 7.53 -13.60 -10.82
N ARG A 627 7.11 -13.61 -12.09
CA ARG A 627 8.00 -13.79 -13.25
C ARG A 627 7.65 -12.79 -14.32
N VAL A 628 8.62 -11.95 -14.70
CA VAL A 628 8.44 -10.91 -15.70
C VAL A 628 9.53 -10.94 -16.75
N THR A 629 9.22 -10.44 -17.95
CA THR A 629 10.18 -10.21 -19.03
C THR A 629 10.03 -8.79 -19.52
N MET A 630 11.08 -7.98 -19.44
CA MET A 630 11.11 -6.56 -19.85
C MET A 630 11.84 -6.41 -21.18
N TYR A 631 11.38 -5.45 -21.99
CA TYR A 631 11.92 -5.14 -23.32
C TYR A 631 12.44 -3.71 -23.30
N ASN A 632 13.77 -3.53 -23.38
CA ASN A 632 14.44 -2.24 -23.27
C ASN A 632 15.46 -2.07 -24.42
N GLY A 633 15.06 -1.41 -25.51
CA GLY A 633 15.95 -1.16 -26.65
C GLY A 633 16.56 -2.44 -27.22
N ASP A 634 17.83 -2.69 -26.96
CA ASP A 634 18.55 -3.90 -27.35
C ASP A 634 18.80 -4.88 -26.18
N ILE A 635 18.14 -4.66 -25.03
CA ILE A 635 18.30 -5.47 -23.83
C ILE A 635 16.98 -6.18 -23.48
N LEU A 636 17.06 -7.51 -23.32
CA LEU A 636 15.97 -8.33 -22.81
C LEU A 636 16.29 -8.75 -21.37
N VAL A 637 15.40 -8.44 -20.42
CA VAL A 637 15.58 -8.82 -19.02
C VAL A 637 14.44 -9.75 -18.60
N SER A 638 14.75 -10.95 -18.13
CA SER A 638 13.78 -11.88 -17.55
C SER A 638 14.12 -12.12 -16.09
N THR A 639 13.14 -11.96 -15.18
CA THR A 639 13.34 -12.19 -13.74
C THR A 639 12.32 -13.17 -13.20
N ALA A 640 12.73 -13.94 -12.19
CA ALA A 640 11.88 -14.80 -11.39
C ALA A 640 12.26 -14.64 -9.92
N ASN A 641 11.30 -14.19 -9.10
CA ASN A 641 11.53 -13.90 -7.68
C ASN A 641 10.80 -14.92 -6.81
N TYR A 642 11.55 -15.66 -5.98
CA TYR A 642 11.05 -16.67 -5.07
C TYR A 642 11.25 -16.17 -3.63
N GLN A 643 10.18 -15.67 -3.02
CA GLN A 643 10.21 -15.01 -1.70
C GLN A 643 9.72 -15.92 -0.56
N GLY A 644 9.52 -17.22 -0.81
CA GLY A 644 8.97 -18.15 0.17
C GLY A 644 7.54 -17.77 0.57
N SER A 645 6.67 -17.58 -0.42
CA SER A 645 5.26 -17.22 -0.28
C SER A 645 4.47 -18.28 0.48
N ARG A 646 4.83 -19.58 0.33
CA ARG A 646 4.23 -20.68 1.08
C ARG A 646 4.66 -20.62 2.54
N ASN A 647 3.66 -20.46 3.45
CA ASN A 647 3.91 -20.38 4.88
C ASN A 647 2.70 -20.84 5.69
N LEU A 648 2.96 -21.21 6.96
CA LEU A 648 1.96 -21.46 7.99
C LEU A 648 1.98 -20.30 8.97
N ARG A 649 0.82 -19.78 9.34
CA ARG A 649 0.68 -18.62 10.20
C ARG A 649 -0.19 -18.96 11.40
N LEU A 650 0.29 -18.64 12.60
CA LEU A 650 -0.46 -18.71 13.85
C LEU A 650 -0.67 -17.28 14.37
N THR A 651 -1.93 -16.89 14.51
CA THR A 651 -2.31 -15.59 15.08
C THR A 651 -3.04 -15.81 16.42
N LEU A 652 -2.56 -15.14 17.45
CA LEU A 652 -3.16 -15.09 18.78
C LEU A 652 -3.58 -13.66 19.08
N ARG A 653 -4.77 -13.49 19.66
CA ARG A 653 -5.25 -12.17 20.06
C ARG A 653 -5.97 -12.25 21.39
N TYR A 654 -5.64 -11.31 22.27
CA TYR A 654 -6.31 -11.14 23.55
C TYR A 654 -6.78 -9.70 23.73
N ARG A 655 -7.98 -9.53 24.28
CA ARG A 655 -8.59 -8.22 24.55
C ARG A 655 -9.22 -8.17 25.92
N LEU A 656 -8.84 -7.19 26.71
CA LEU A 656 -9.45 -6.88 27.99
C LEU A 656 -10.12 -5.50 27.89
N ASN A 657 -11.40 -5.41 28.22
CA ASN A 657 -12.17 -4.16 28.18
C ASN A 657 -11.97 -3.38 26.86
N ALA A 658 -12.00 -4.07 25.73
CA ALA A 658 -11.69 -3.49 24.43
C ALA A 658 -12.47 -2.21 24.19
N SER A 659 -11.78 -1.09 24.27
CA SER A 659 -12.34 0.23 24.03
C SER A 659 -11.83 0.74 22.69
N ARG A 660 -12.73 1.38 21.92
CA ARG A 660 -12.39 1.95 20.62
C ARG A 660 -11.70 3.28 20.79
N SER A 661 -10.72 3.60 19.94
CA SER A 661 -9.99 4.88 20.01
C SER A 661 -10.92 6.07 19.72
N LYS A 662 -10.72 7.15 20.46
CA LYS A 662 -11.36 8.45 20.22
C LYS A 662 -10.54 9.35 19.29
N TYR A 663 -9.37 8.91 18.83
CA TYR A 663 -8.51 9.73 17.97
C TYR A 663 -9.20 10.08 16.65
N ARG A 664 -9.26 11.38 16.30
CA ARG A 664 -9.95 11.92 15.11
C ARG A 664 -9.04 12.69 14.15
N GLY A 665 -7.73 12.73 14.41
CA GLY A 665 -6.78 13.37 13.49
C GLY A 665 -6.74 12.66 12.13
N THR A 666 -6.84 13.42 11.05
CA THR A 666 -6.84 12.90 9.67
C THR A 666 -5.44 12.89 9.05
N GLY A 667 -4.49 13.63 9.63
CA GLY A 667 -3.12 13.79 9.15
C GLY A 667 -2.99 14.80 8.00
N ALA A 668 -1.78 15.33 7.84
CA ALA A 668 -1.37 16.22 6.77
C ALA A 668 -0.18 15.64 6.02
N GLY A 669 0.11 16.14 4.80
CA GLY A 669 1.27 15.74 4.00
C GLY A 669 1.34 14.26 3.67
N SER A 670 0.20 13.60 3.49
CA SER A 670 0.17 12.14 3.29
C SER A 670 0.91 11.70 2.04
N SER A 671 0.85 12.48 0.98
CA SER A 671 1.59 12.26 -0.27
C SER A 671 3.10 12.34 -0.05
N GLU A 672 3.56 13.37 0.65
CA GLU A 672 4.98 13.56 0.91
C GLU A 672 5.57 12.45 1.79
N LYS A 673 4.81 12.00 2.81
CA LYS A 673 5.23 10.87 3.64
C LYS A 673 5.49 9.58 2.85
N ASP A 674 4.74 9.34 1.78
CA ASP A 674 4.91 8.14 0.95
C ASP A 674 6.11 8.25 -0.01
N ARG A 675 6.66 9.44 -0.20
CA ARG A 675 7.81 9.72 -1.06
C ARG A 675 9.15 9.72 -0.31
N LEU A 676 9.11 9.93 1.01
CA LEU A 676 10.27 9.91 1.91
C LEU A 676 10.76 8.49 2.17
#